data_33046f6c1b949ef0de24b5fda4203ff9
#
_entry.id   33046f6c1b949ef0de24b5fda4203ff9
#
_cell.length_a   1.000
_cell.length_b   1.000
_cell.length_c   1.000
_cell.angle_alpha   90.00
_cell.angle_beta   90.00
_cell.angle_gamma   90.00
#
_symmetry.space_group_name_H-M   'P 1'
#
loop_
_entity.id
_entity.type
_entity.pdbx_description
1 polymer ?
#
loop_
_entity_poly.entity_id
_entity_poly.type
_entity_poly.pdbx_seq_one_letter_code
_entity_poly.pdbx_strand_id
1 'polypeptide(L)'
;MKRVFPLLFFVLCCGLMMGQNGNLRHVIVVMNEQYDETGAARKTQFMDKAQRKAFVIEEHKSFCQASQQAVLQFAESLTDEVQDVKPFWSVNGFACMATDEAILQLEARRDVAYVYQDELRPMLPEPGEAKPVESRDNAWHVDKVNAPAVWNYNGTNGYTGNGVVVAILDTGVNYNHVDIAGSMWDGGPEFPLHGYDVVNHDNDPMDDYMHGTHCAGIVAGQGNAGIQTGIAPGAKIMAVKIMDETGYGGDAQIIEGIEFALAHGADILSCSFGDPETCGYALYRQLYETVLDAGVVAAVAAGNVGDQQYTYPRPCNVEAPGNCPPPWFHPDQTLHGGHTAVVCVGATDANDNHCSFSSVGPVTWSEGVNIGSYDDYPYEVGNPDMTGLIRPDISAPGSSITSLGFPGNTSYTEHDGTSMATPCVAGVMALLLEAEPSLSPAEMDSIIELTATKIGSYKKNNTTGSGRINALAAIDALFFHGPANLTADFDGENVNLSWDAPANVQYYEVYRDGIRIANNITTTTYSDHLNYGGSYTYYVTAVIDDSHTSLPSNYVFIDKAVEIEAEVINNQRVNLSWNMPNSIVDGFESGDFYQNMWFNDAASPWVISTNNPSSGVYCAKSTNVGMFSTSSLTLGVNIPVTCIISYDARISCFPLNGGGFLIDNMQQGETIKDEVPWTRYSFTLTPGNHQLEWKYANQLAEGDYENAFYIDNITVGNPFNVYRAYCDGSDLTVIAEAVPEAQFTDNGWAPLPMGQYKYGVSIDGGNTIYWSDCIDKTTVGLDETEDVAVIRHLTIVNTLDQVVYDANTATDQSATILERLPQGVYVVNILTDKGLVTKKVCR
;
A
#
# COMPACT_ATOMS: atom_id res chain seq x y z
N MET A 1 18.86 24.84 -13.57
CA MET A 1 19.21 26.20 -13.08
C MET A 1 19.30 26.11 -11.56
N LYS A 2 20.48 26.01 -11.05
CA LYS A 2 20.77 25.93 -9.61
C LYS A 2 20.35 27.23 -8.94
N ARG A 3 19.43 27.16 -7.99
CA ARG A 3 19.16 28.30 -7.08
C ARG A 3 19.90 28.03 -5.77
N VAL A 4 20.98 28.78 -5.62
CA VAL A 4 21.76 28.93 -4.39
C VAL A 4 20.98 29.87 -3.47
N PHE A 5 20.62 29.40 -2.28
CA PHE A 5 20.19 30.28 -1.19
C PHE A 5 21.42 30.81 -0.48
N PRO A 6 21.52 32.12 -0.20
CA PRO A 6 22.65 32.68 0.49
C PRO A 6 22.47 32.53 2.01
N LEU A 7 23.46 31.93 2.65
CA LEU A 7 23.71 31.98 4.08
C LEU A 7 23.93 33.45 4.46
N LEU A 8 23.09 34.01 5.30
CA LEU A 8 23.31 35.33 5.88
C LEU A 8 24.19 35.17 7.12
N PHE A 9 25.46 35.52 6.97
CA PHE A 9 26.39 35.74 8.09
C PHE A 9 25.98 37.00 8.83
N PHE A 10 25.52 36.88 10.07
CA PHE A 10 25.49 38.00 11.02
C PHE A 10 26.70 37.87 11.95
N VAL A 11 27.71 38.65 11.64
CA VAL A 11 28.78 38.98 12.60
C VAL A 11 28.26 40.09 13.48
N LEU A 12 28.07 39.85 14.76
CA LEU A 12 27.88 40.94 15.71
C LEU A 12 28.98 40.92 16.77
N CYS A 13 29.55 42.10 16.94
CA CYS A 13 30.66 42.40 17.81
C CYS A 13 30.41 42.15 19.29
N CYS A 14 31.50 41.77 19.94
CA CYS A 14 31.89 41.85 21.33
C CYS A 14 31.00 42.69 22.29
N GLY A 15 30.53 42.00 23.31
CA GLY A 15 30.23 42.61 24.60
C GLY A 15 30.54 41.58 25.68
N LEU A 16 31.69 41.77 26.33
CA LEU A 16 32.02 41.08 27.57
C LEU A 16 30.91 41.38 28.61
N MET A 17 30.16 40.34 28.98
CA MET A 17 29.49 40.32 30.29
C MET A 17 29.77 38.94 30.92
N MET A 18 30.37 38.98 32.06
CA MET A 18 30.58 37.86 32.96
C MET A 18 29.24 37.36 33.48
N GLY A 19 29.11 36.02 33.50
CA GLY A 19 28.19 35.30 34.34
C GLY A 19 26.77 35.11 33.77
N GLN A 20 26.64 34.27 32.75
CA GLN A 20 25.42 33.48 32.56
C GLN A 20 25.85 31.99 32.56
N ASN A 21 25.26 31.22 33.49
CA ASN A 21 25.20 29.79 33.33
C ASN A 21 24.61 29.58 31.94
N GLY A 22 25.34 28.97 31.01
CA GLY A 22 24.82 28.65 29.68
C GLY A 22 23.51 27.88 29.84
N ASN A 23 22.47 28.24 29.07
CA ASN A 23 21.22 27.49 29.08
C ASN A 23 21.54 26.04 28.70
N LEU A 24 21.31 25.12 29.66
CA LEU A 24 21.39 23.69 29.37
C LEU A 24 20.22 23.29 28.49
N ARG A 25 20.51 22.50 27.47
CA ARG A 25 19.52 21.88 26.58
C ARG A 25 19.54 20.38 26.74
N HIS A 26 18.39 19.77 26.67
CA HIS A 26 18.30 18.33 26.58
C HIS A 26 18.71 17.87 25.18
N VAL A 27 19.70 16.96 25.10
CA VAL A 27 20.25 16.48 23.82
C VAL A 27 20.48 14.98 23.86
N ILE A 28 20.42 14.35 22.69
CA ILE A 28 20.85 12.98 22.49
C ILE A 28 22.09 12.99 21.63
N VAL A 29 23.13 12.33 22.10
CA VAL A 29 24.40 12.11 21.43
C VAL A 29 24.39 10.72 20.84
N VAL A 30 24.50 10.59 19.51
CA VAL A 30 24.52 9.31 18.79
C VAL A 30 25.94 9.00 18.31
N MET A 31 26.41 7.78 18.56
CA MET A 31 27.74 7.34 18.20
C MET A 31 27.85 6.97 16.70
N ASN A 32 29.05 7.14 16.11
CA ASN A 32 29.32 6.75 14.72
C ASN A 32 29.26 5.23 14.51
N GLU A 33 29.71 4.46 15.51
CA GLU A 33 29.69 3.01 15.44
C GLU A 33 28.37 2.51 16.01
N GLN A 34 27.57 1.80 15.20
CA GLN A 34 26.35 1.14 15.64
C GLN A 34 26.57 -0.39 15.65
N TYR A 35 25.74 -1.13 16.37
CA TYR A 35 25.84 -2.58 16.47
C TYR A 35 25.61 -3.23 15.09
N ASP A 36 26.44 -4.26 14.77
CA ASP A 36 26.28 -5.02 13.51
C ASP A 36 25.26 -6.15 13.69
N GLU A 37 24.05 -5.93 13.25
CA GLU A 37 22.92 -6.85 13.38
C GLU A 37 23.06 -8.10 12.52
N THR A 38 23.80 -8.04 11.40
CA THR A 38 23.97 -9.20 10.52
C THR A 38 24.70 -10.36 11.21
N GLY A 39 25.58 -10.03 12.17
CA GLY A 39 26.26 -10.99 13.04
C GLY A 39 25.34 -11.61 14.09
N ALA A 40 24.40 -10.84 14.64
CA ALA A 40 23.47 -11.28 15.69
C ALA A 40 22.48 -12.33 15.17
N ALA A 41 21.90 -12.14 14.01
CA ALA A 41 20.95 -13.09 13.40
C ALA A 41 21.54 -14.50 13.24
N ARG A 42 22.84 -14.63 12.90
CA ARG A 42 23.53 -15.93 12.81
C ARG A 42 23.75 -16.58 14.16
N LYS A 43 24.03 -15.79 15.21
CA LYS A 43 24.27 -16.30 16.56
C LYS A 43 22.98 -16.80 17.21
N THR A 44 21.85 -16.20 16.90
CA THR A 44 20.55 -16.43 17.55
C THR A 44 19.63 -17.42 16.84
N GLN A 45 20.00 -17.91 15.65
CA GLN A 45 19.15 -18.74 14.78
C GLN A 45 18.61 -20.06 15.40
N PHE A 46 19.27 -20.56 16.47
CA PHE A 46 18.86 -21.78 17.18
C PHE A 46 18.41 -21.53 18.63
N MET A 47 18.27 -20.28 19.03
CA MET A 47 17.80 -19.88 20.34
C MET A 47 16.28 -19.80 20.38
N ASP A 48 15.68 -20.21 21.50
CA ASP A 48 14.29 -19.88 21.74
C ASP A 48 14.10 -18.37 21.94
N LYS A 49 12.85 -17.90 21.91
CA LYS A 49 12.52 -16.45 21.98
C LYS A 49 13.11 -15.77 23.24
N ALA A 50 13.03 -16.43 24.40
CA ALA A 50 13.55 -15.89 25.66
C ALA A 50 15.08 -15.83 25.66
N GLN A 51 15.75 -16.87 25.18
CA GLN A 51 17.20 -16.93 25.05
C GLN A 51 17.69 -15.88 24.05
N ARG A 52 17.01 -15.73 22.90
CA ARG A 52 17.35 -14.73 21.90
C ARG A 52 17.24 -13.33 22.48
N LYS A 53 16.12 -12.98 23.12
CA LYS A 53 15.92 -11.67 23.77
C LYS A 53 17.02 -11.35 24.78
N ALA A 54 17.29 -12.28 25.70
CA ALA A 54 18.34 -12.11 26.70
C ALA A 54 19.73 -11.92 26.05
N PHE A 55 20.04 -12.73 25.05
CA PHE A 55 21.32 -12.65 24.33
C PHE A 55 21.49 -11.30 23.62
N VAL A 56 20.48 -10.85 22.88
CA VAL A 56 20.51 -9.57 22.14
C VAL A 56 20.71 -8.41 23.12
N ILE A 57 19.94 -8.36 24.22
CA ILE A 57 20.06 -7.31 25.24
C ILE A 57 21.48 -7.26 25.82
N GLU A 58 22.08 -8.40 26.17
CA GLU A 58 23.42 -8.46 26.73
C GLU A 58 24.52 -8.08 25.70
N GLU A 59 24.40 -8.52 24.45
CA GLU A 59 25.33 -8.15 23.38
C GLU A 59 25.30 -6.63 23.11
N HIS A 60 24.09 -6.04 22.99
CA HIS A 60 23.93 -4.60 22.81
C HIS A 60 24.47 -3.81 24.00
N LYS A 61 24.12 -4.18 25.24
CA LYS A 61 24.66 -3.56 26.45
C LYS A 61 26.18 -3.61 26.49
N SER A 62 26.76 -4.77 26.20
CA SER A 62 28.21 -4.96 26.19
C SER A 62 28.89 -4.11 25.12
N PHE A 63 28.32 -4.08 23.92
CA PHE A 63 28.82 -3.27 22.81
C PHE A 63 28.75 -1.77 23.14
N CYS A 64 27.58 -1.28 23.55
CA CYS A 64 27.36 0.12 23.88
C CYS A 64 28.27 0.57 25.03
N GLN A 65 28.36 -0.24 26.09
CA GLN A 65 29.26 0.08 27.22
C GLN A 65 30.71 0.24 26.78
N ALA A 66 31.19 -0.60 25.85
CA ALA A 66 32.54 -0.51 25.35
C ALA A 66 32.74 0.68 24.41
N SER A 67 31.82 0.89 23.48
CA SER A 67 31.88 1.95 22.48
C SER A 67 31.70 3.35 23.10
N GLN A 68 30.80 3.52 24.06
CA GLN A 68 30.49 4.80 24.68
C GLN A 68 31.54 5.24 25.74
N GLN A 69 32.37 4.34 26.24
CA GLN A 69 33.25 4.63 27.39
C GLN A 69 34.04 5.93 27.24
N ALA A 70 34.65 6.16 26.11
CA ALA A 70 35.50 7.32 25.87
C ALA A 70 34.75 8.65 25.79
N VAL A 71 33.55 8.64 25.18
CA VAL A 71 32.71 9.84 25.06
C VAL A 71 32.02 10.16 26.40
N LEU A 72 31.60 9.15 27.16
CA LEU A 72 30.98 9.34 28.49
C LEU A 72 32.01 9.95 29.48
N GLN A 73 33.25 9.45 29.51
CA GLN A 73 34.34 10.05 30.31
C GLN A 73 34.63 11.50 29.88
N PHE A 74 34.54 11.78 28.56
CA PHE A 74 34.70 13.15 28.08
C PHE A 74 33.51 14.02 28.55
N ALA A 75 32.26 13.59 28.40
CA ALA A 75 31.08 14.30 28.87
C ALA A 75 31.14 14.56 30.40
N GLU A 76 31.52 13.57 31.20
CA GLU A 76 31.72 13.70 32.63
C GLU A 76 32.85 14.70 32.99
N SER A 77 33.85 14.89 32.11
CA SER A 77 34.92 15.88 32.33
C SER A 77 34.45 17.33 32.15
N LEU A 78 33.29 17.53 31.51
CA LEU A 78 32.65 18.85 31.27
C LEU A 78 31.68 19.22 32.42
N THR A 79 32.10 19.06 33.65
CA THR A 79 31.30 19.01 34.91
C THR A 79 30.23 20.07 35.10
N ASP A 80 30.44 21.29 34.58
CA ASP A 80 29.49 22.40 34.71
C ASP A 80 28.68 22.62 33.43
N GLU A 81 29.08 21.98 32.33
CA GLU A 81 28.52 22.15 30.98
C GLU A 81 27.67 20.97 30.53
N VAL A 82 27.87 19.79 31.13
CA VAL A 82 27.11 18.56 30.89
C VAL A 82 26.60 17.99 32.19
N GLN A 83 25.31 17.68 32.26
CA GLN A 83 24.63 17.11 33.41
C GLN A 83 23.68 16.00 32.99
N ASP A 84 23.21 15.18 33.93
CA ASP A 84 22.18 14.15 33.75
C ASP A 84 22.46 13.18 32.59
N VAL A 85 23.74 12.71 32.52
CA VAL A 85 24.18 11.79 31.46
C VAL A 85 23.53 10.43 31.65
N LYS A 86 22.75 9.98 30.66
CA LYS A 86 22.03 8.74 30.66
C LYS A 86 22.36 7.91 29.42
N PRO A 87 23.19 6.86 29.54
CA PRO A 87 23.54 5.98 28.42
C PRO A 87 22.35 5.11 28.00
N PHE A 88 22.22 4.89 26.69
CA PHE A 88 21.30 3.94 26.07
C PHE A 88 22.05 2.70 25.59
N TRP A 89 21.35 1.58 25.54
CA TRP A 89 21.91 0.33 24.99
C TRP A 89 21.16 -0.14 23.74
N SER A 90 19.94 0.30 23.52
CA SER A 90 19.14 -0.04 22.32
C SER A 90 19.55 0.77 21.10
N VAL A 91 20.06 1.95 21.34
CA VAL A 91 20.74 2.81 20.37
C VAL A 91 22.11 3.15 20.94
N ASN A 92 23.19 3.07 20.15
CA ASN A 92 24.51 3.44 20.64
C ASN A 92 24.62 4.96 20.80
N GLY A 93 24.25 5.43 21.98
CA GLY A 93 24.18 6.85 22.31
C GLY A 93 23.85 7.11 23.76
N PHE A 94 23.66 8.36 24.12
CA PHE A 94 23.23 8.77 25.46
C PHE A 94 22.45 10.10 25.44
N ALA A 95 21.56 10.30 26.37
CA ALA A 95 20.95 11.61 26.62
C ALA A 95 21.76 12.39 27.67
N CYS A 96 21.73 13.72 27.59
CA CYS A 96 22.26 14.61 28.64
C CYS A 96 21.67 16.02 28.53
N MET A 97 21.87 16.79 29.61
CA MET A 97 21.69 18.23 29.59
C MET A 97 23.03 18.87 29.26
N ALA A 98 23.12 19.65 28.19
CA ALA A 98 24.39 20.24 27.73
C ALA A 98 24.27 21.73 27.34
N THR A 99 25.33 22.50 27.56
CA THR A 99 25.44 23.88 27.05
C THR A 99 25.73 23.88 25.56
N ASP A 100 25.45 24.97 24.84
CA ASP A 100 25.80 25.13 23.44
C ASP A 100 27.30 24.89 23.15
N GLU A 101 28.20 25.25 24.09
CA GLU A 101 29.63 25.03 23.97
C GLU A 101 30.00 23.53 24.12
N ALA A 102 29.38 22.83 25.06
CA ALA A 102 29.55 21.38 25.23
C ALA A 102 29.01 20.60 24.03
N ILE A 103 27.86 21.00 23.46
CA ILE A 103 27.30 20.41 22.24
C ILE A 103 28.32 20.48 21.10
N LEU A 104 28.89 21.66 20.82
CA LEU A 104 29.93 21.82 19.79
C LEU A 104 31.17 20.97 20.03
N GLN A 105 31.57 20.78 21.32
CA GLN A 105 32.70 19.91 21.67
C GLN A 105 32.36 18.44 21.46
N LEU A 106 31.15 18.01 21.74
CA LEU A 106 30.65 16.64 21.48
C LEU A 106 30.58 16.37 19.98
N GLU A 107 30.01 17.27 19.18
CA GLU A 107 29.92 17.16 17.72
C GLU A 107 31.30 17.11 17.03
N ALA A 108 32.30 17.78 17.60
CA ALA A 108 33.66 17.80 17.08
C ALA A 108 34.42 16.46 17.28
N ARG A 109 33.89 15.52 18.02
CA ARG A 109 34.52 14.24 18.29
C ARG A 109 34.37 13.31 17.08
N ARG A 110 35.34 12.44 16.87
CA ARG A 110 35.31 11.47 15.76
C ARG A 110 34.45 10.24 16.03
N ASP A 111 34.16 9.97 17.30
CA ASP A 111 33.33 8.84 17.73
C ASP A 111 31.82 9.20 17.81
N VAL A 112 31.49 10.48 17.66
CA VAL A 112 30.12 10.98 17.61
C VAL A 112 29.67 11.17 16.17
N ALA A 113 28.50 10.65 15.83
CA ALA A 113 27.86 10.81 14.52
C ALA A 113 27.14 12.17 14.42
N TYR A 114 26.30 12.45 15.39
CA TYR A 114 25.54 13.69 15.50
C TYR A 114 25.04 13.90 16.93
N VAL A 115 24.75 15.14 17.25
CA VAL A 115 24.05 15.55 18.48
C VAL A 115 22.79 16.30 18.06
N TYR A 116 21.66 15.94 18.60
CA TYR A 116 20.43 16.66 18.30
C TYR A 116 19.70 17.05 19.59
N GLN A 117 18.90 18.08 19.49
CA GLN A 117 18.14 18.60 20.59
C GLN A 117 16.92 17.70 20.82
N ASP A 118 16.80 17.14 22.02
CA ASP A 118 15.64 16.37 22.45
C ASP A 118 14.64 17.32 23.13
N GLU A 119 13.63 17.71 22.36
CA GLU A 119 12.58 18.62 22.84
C GLU A 119 11.33 17.81 23.21
N LEU A 120 10.72 18.16 24.34
CA LEU A 120 9.39 17.66 24.65
C LEU A 120 8.40 18.24 23.64
N ARG A 121 7.68 17.38 22.95
CA ARG A 121 6.71 17.77 21.94
C ARG A 121 5.40 17.03 22.11
N PRO A 122 4.28 17.56 21.57
CA PRO A 122 3.00 16.87 21.64
C PRO A 122 3.09 15.59 20.81
N MET A 123 2.97 14.44 21.48
CA MET A 123 2.96 13.12 20.85
C MET A 123 1.54 12.61 20.61
N LEU A 124 0.56 13.28 21.20
CA LEU A 124 -0.85 12.95 21.09
C LEU A 124 -1.63 14.14 20.55
N PRO A 125 -2.71 13.92 19.77
CA PRO A 125 -3.63 14.98 19.43
C PRO A 125 -4.33 15.51 20.68
N GLU A 126 -4.75 16.78 20.65
CA GLU A 126 -5.61 17.33 21.71
C GLU A 126 -6.80 16.40 21.96
N PRO A 127 -7.12 16.11 23.23
CA PRO A 127 -8.19 15.17 23.55
C PRO A 127 -9.53 15.72 23.05
N GLY A 128 -10.20 14.93 22.20
CA GLY A 128 -11.58 15.20 21.85
C GLY A 128 -12.52 15.10 23.06
N GLU A 129 -13.72 15.71 22.97
CA GLU A 129 -14.71 15.55 24.05
C GLU A 129 -15.10 14.07 24.18
N ALA A 130 -14.88 13.51 25.36
CA ALA A 130 -15.29 12.16 25.71
C ALA A 130 -16.82 12.01 25.59
N LYS A 131 -17.29 11.04 24.81
CA LYS A 131 -18.72 10.76 24.68
C LYS A 131 -19.16 9.69 25.66
N PRO A 132 -20.24 9.90 26.42
CA PRO A 132 -20.78 8.85 27.29
C PRO A 132 -21.24 7.65 26.44
N VAL A 133 -20.95 6.45 26.91
CA VAL A 133 -21.24 5.22 26.20
C VAL A 133 -22.55 4.60 26.69
N GLU A 134 -23.40 4.12 25.75
CA GLU A 134 -24.54 3.28 26.07
C GLU A 134 -24.06 1.85 26.36
N SER A 135 -24.68 1.19 27.36
CA SER A 135 -24.33 -0.19 27.73
C SER A 135 -24.52 -1.15 26.55
N ARG A 136 -23.47 -1.89 26.20
CA ARG A 136 -23.44 -2.98 25.20
C ARG A 136 -22.70 -4.17 25.80
N ASP A 137 -22.98 -5.37 25.33
CA ASP A 137 -22.26 -6.58 25.77
C ASP A 137 -20.78 -6.51 25.35
N ASN A 138 -20.53 -6.25 24.06
CA ASN A 138 -19.19 -6.00 23.53
C ASN A 138 -19.11 -4.59 22.91
N ALA A 139 -17.96 -3.93 22.98
CA ALA A 139 -17.67 -2.78 22.13
C ALA A 139 -17.57 -3.24 20.67
N TRP A 140 -18.04 -2.42 19.73
CA TRP A 140 -18.20 -2.82 18.33
C TRP A 140 -16.89 -3.28 17.66
N HIS A 141 -15.77 -2.69 18.02
CA HIS A 141 -14.46 -3.02 17.48
C HIS A 141 -14.03 -4.45 17.83
N VAL A 142 -14.43 -4.96 19.01
CA VAL A 142 -14.15 -6.34 19.45
C VAL A 142 -14.82 -7.36 18.52
N ASP A 143 -16.10 -7.14 18.21
CA ASP A 143 -16.83 -7.99 17.29
C ASP A 143 -16.32 -7.83 15.84
N LYS A 144 -15.98 -6.60 15.47
CA LYS A 144 -15.55 -6.26 14.10
C LYS A 144 -14.26 -6.99 13.68
N VAL A 145 -13.32 -7.17 14.62
CA VAL A 145 -12.07 -7.92 14.35
C VAL A 145 -12.21 -9.43 14.58
N ASN A 146 -13.41 -9.93 14.86
CA ASN A 146 -13.72 -11.34 15.12
C ASN A 146 -13.02 -11.93 16.37
N ALA A 147 -12.66 -11.13 17.38
CA ALA A 147 -12.02 -11.60 18.61
C ALA A 147 -12.86 -12.61 19.40
N PRO A 148 -14.21 -12.46 19.56
CA PRO A 148 -15.04 -13.44 20.27
C PRO A 148 -15.03 -14.84 19.67
N ALA A 149 -14.85 -14.96 18.35
CA ALA A 149 -14.72 -16.27 17.69
C ALA A 149 -13.40 -16.97 18.08
N VAL A 150 -12.34 -16.19 18.31
CA VAL A 150 -11.04 -16.69 18.77
C VAL A 150 -11.11 -17.14 20.24
N TRP A 151 -11.82 -16.43 21.10
CA TRP A 151 -11.98 -16.83 22.52
C TRP A 151 -12.73 -18.16 22.67
N ASN A 152 -13.57 -18.51 21.71
CA ASN A 152 -14.34 -19.75 21.68
C ASN A 152 -13.88 -20.68 20.55
N TYR A 153 -12.62 -20.62 20.15
CA TYR A 153 -12.07 -21.34 19.02
C TYR A 153 -12.36 -22.84 19.12
N ASN A 154 -12.96 -23.41 18.05
CA ASN A 154 -13.39 -24.80 17.99
C ASN A 154 -14.36 -25.25 19.10
N GLY A 155 -15.13 -24.32 19.68
CA GLY A 155 -16.13 -24.62 20.72
C GLY A 155 -15.54 -25.04 22.06
N THR A 156 -14.26 -24.78 22.30
CA THR A 156 -13.53 -24.99 23.55
C THR A 156 -13.02 -23.66 24.10
N ASN A 157 -12.28 -23.66 25.18
CA ASN A 157 -11.54 -22.49 25.62
C ASN A 157 -10.49 -22.19 24.56
N GLY A 158 -10.73 -21.13 23.74
CA GLY A 158 -9.82 -20.67 22.73
C GLY A 158 -8.73 -19.76 23.34
N TYR A 159 -8.27 -18.81 22.53
CA TYR A 159 -7.16 -17.95 22.89
C TYR A 159 -7.66 -16.57 23.34
N THR A 160 -7.11 -16.05 24.42
CA THR A 160 -7.47 -14.77 25.05
C THR A 160 -6.27 -13.85 25.27
N GLY A 161 -5.08 -14.24 24.80
CA GLY A 161 -3.80 -13.57 25.01
C GLY A 161 -3.09 -14.00 26.32
N ASN A 162 -3.52 -15.12 26.92
CA ASN A 162 -2.98 -15.57 28.21
C ASN A 162 -1.48 -15.92 28.09
N GLY A 163 -0.69 -15.40 29.04
CA GLY A 163 0.76 -15.61 29.07
C GLY A 163 1.56 -14.61 28.24
N VAL A 164 0.92 -13.70 27.50
CA VAL A 164 1.55 -12.68 26.68
C VAL A 164 1.59 -11.34 27.41
N VAL A 165 2.72 -10.65 27.38
CA VAL A 165 2.92 -9.33 27.98
C VAL A 165 2.93 -8.25 26.87
N VAL A 166 1.95 -7.33 26.94
CA VAL A 166 1.87 -6.16 26.06
C VAL A 166 2.28 -4.92 26.84
N ALA A 167 3.37 -4.28 26.43
CA ALA A 167 3.77 -3.01 27.01
C ALA A 167 2.99 -1.87 26.34
N ILE A 168 2.31 -1.06 27.13
CA ILE A 168 1.64 0.17 26.71
C ILE A 168 2.61 1.32 26.98
N LEU A 169 3.25 1.80 25.91
CA LEU A 169 4.13 2.98 25.99
C LEU A 169 3.28 4.22 25.70
N ASP A 170 2.87 4.94 26.76
CA ASP A 170 1.84 5.96 26.64
C ASP A 170 1.89 6.95 27.84
N THR A 171 0.78 7.58 28.19
CA THR A 171 0.61 8.50 29.33
C THR A 171 0.52 7.78 30.70
N GLY A 172 0.70 6.46 30.72
CA GLY A 172 0.48 5.61 31.91
C GLY A 172 -0.82 4.80 31.78
N VAL A 173 -1.15 4.04 32.83
CA VAL A 173 -2.38 3.22 32.87
C VAL A 173 -3.03 3.35 34.25
N ASN A 174 -4.34 3.62 34.28
CA ASN A 174 -5.13 3.50 35.53
C ASN A 174 -5.32 2.02 35.92
N TYR A 175 -4.28 1.45 36.47
CA TYR A 175 -4.25 0.04 36.91
C TYR A 175 -5.26 -0.31 38.00
N ASN A 176 -5.98 0.68 38.57
CA ASN A 176 -7.09 0.48 39.51
C ASN A 176 -8.45 0.33 38.80
N HIS A 177 -8.55 0.50 37.51
CA HIS A 177 -9.80 0.28 36.77
C HIS A 177 -10.20 -1.20 36.86
N VAL A 178 -11.45 -1.49 37.20
CA VAL A 178 -11.90 -2.88 37.51
C VAL A 178 -11.77 -3.82 36.28
N ASP A 179 -11.77 -3.28 35.06
CA ASP A 179 -11.66 -4.07 33.84
C ASP A 179 -10.21 -4.39 33.45
N ILE A 180 -9.22 -3.72 34.05
CA ILE A 180 -7.81 -3.94 33.72
C ILE A 180 -6.99 -4.47 34.91
N ALA A 181 -7.44 -4.25 36.13
CA ALA A 181 -6.70 -4.61 37.35
C ALA A 181 -6.28 -6.10 37.37
N GLY A 182 -7.12 -7.00 36.86
CA GLY A 182 -6.81 -8.44 36.74
C GLY A 182 -5.82 -8.79 35.60
N SER A 183 -5.66 -7.89 34.65
CA SER A 183 -4.80 -8.03 33.48
C SER A 183 -3.45 -7.32 33.62
N MET A 184 -3.16 -6.68 34.72
CA MET A 184 -1.88 -5.99 34.90
C MET A 184 -0.71 -6.98 35.00
N TRP A 185 0.44 -6.56 34.48
CA TRP A 185 1.70 -7.30 34.57
C TRP A 185 2.20 -7.39 36.04
N ASP A 186 2.77 -8.52 36.43
CA ASP A 186 3.38 -8.70 37.76
C ASP A 186 4.88 -8.40 37.68
N GLY A 187 5.26 -7.19 38.06
CA GLY A 187 6.65 -6.73 38.12
C GLY A 187 7.35 -7.15 39.43
N GLY A 188 6.70 -7.97 40.26
CA GLY A 188 7.23 -8.42 41.53
C GLY A 188 7.48 -7.28 42.51
N PRO A 189 8.38 -7.48 43.51
CA PRO A 189 8.67 -6.45 44.53
C PRO A 189 9.37 -5.21 43.99
N GLU A 190 10.01 -5.31 42.83
CA GLU A 190 10.74 -4.20 42.20
C GLU A 190 9.80 -3.21 41.54
N PHE A 191 8.75 -3.72 40.86
CA PHE A 191 7.74 -2.91 40.15
C PHE A 191 6.32 -3.24 40.62
N PRO A 192 5.98 -2.95 41.91
CA PRO A 192 4.73 -3.40 42.50
C PRO A 192 3.47 -2.71 41.93
N LEU A 193 3.63 -1.64 41.14
CA LEU A 193 2.57 -0.89 40.48
C LEU A 193 2.53 -1.15 38.97
N HIS A 194 3.02 -2.34 38.54
CA HIS A 194 2.79 -2.92 37.22
C HIS A 194 3.53 -2.26 36.06
N GLY A 195 4.61 -1.49 36.33
CA GLY A 195 5.39 -0.86 35.27
C GLY A 195 6.33 0.22 35.81
N TYR A 196 6.65 1.18 34.97
CA TYR A 196 7.61 2.24 35.26
C TYR A 196 7.18 3.58 34.66
N ASP A 197 7.39 4.64 35.44
CA ASP A 197 7.21 6.03 35.01
C ASP A 197 8.58 6.61 34.60
N VAL A 198 8.80 6.75 33.29
CA VAL A 198 10.02 7.34 32.74
C VAL A 198 10.04 8.85 32.96
N VAL A 199 8.87 9.50 33.01
CA VAL A 199 8.74 10.95 33.14
C VAL A 199 9.21 11.39 34.54
N ASN A 200 8.74 10.69 35.59
CA ASN A 200 9.05 10.98 36.97
C ASN A 200 10.20 10.12 37.55
N HIS A 201 10.71 9.17 36.75
CA HIS A 201 11.77 8.20 37.17
C HIS A 201 11.39 7.42 38.45
N ASP A 202 10.15 6.93 38.50
CA ASP A 202 9.67 6.12 39.62
C ASP A 202 8.86 4.89 39.15
N ASN A 203 8.32 4.12 40.10
CA ASN A 203 7.61 2.88 39.82
C ASN A 203 6.07 3.06 39.83
N ASP A 204 5.57 4.27 39.66
CA ASP A 204 4.14 4.56 39.67
C ASP A 204 3.66 5.08 38.29
N PRO A 205 3.47 4.20 37.29
CA PRO A 205 3.03 4.60 35.97
C PRO A 205 1.51 4.87 35.91
N MET A 206 0.95 5.49 36.94
CA MET A 206 -0.45 5.89 36.93
C MET A 206 -0.69 6.91 35.84
N ASP A 207 -1.76 6.68 35.08
CA ASP A 207 -2.21 7.63 34.07
C ASP A 207 -2.70 8.94 34.70
N ASP A 208 -2.33 10.05 34.14
CA ASP A 208 -2.73 11.40 34.56
C ASP A 208 -3.30 12.26 33.40
N TYR A 209 -3.41 11.64 32.20
CA TYR A 209 -3.99 12.25 31.01
C TYR A 209 -5.28 11.54 30.58
N MET A 210 -5.30 10.23 30.37
CA MET A 210 -6.40 9.31 30.01
C MET A 210 -6.08 8.37 28.84
N HIS A 211 -5.16 8.72 27.98
CA HIS A 211 -4.96 8.07 26.68
C HIS A 211 -4.43 6.63 26.85
N GLY A 212 -3.40 6.43 27.66
CA GLY A 212 -2.82 5.11 27.90
C GLY A 212 -3.78 4.14 28.58
N THR A 213 -4.66 4.62 29.49
CA THR A 213 -5.73 3.81 30.08
C THR A 213 -6.72 3.33 29.03
N HIS A 214 -7.09 4.20 28.07
CA HIS A 214 -7.98 3.88 26.97
C HIS A 214 -7.35 2.81 26.06
N CYS A 215 -6.08 3.00 25.66
CA CYS A 215 -5.32 2.04 24.87
C CYS A 215 -5.17 0.67 25.56
N ALA A 216 -4.84 0.64 26.86
CA ALA A 216 -4.76 -0.59 27.66
C ALA A 216 -6.08 -1.36 27.67
N GLY A 217 -7.20 -0.63 27.77
CA GLY A 217 -8.54 -1.21 27.75
C GLY A 217 -8.90 -1.88 26.42
N ILE A 218 -8.44 -1.33 25.29
CA ILE A 218 -8.63 -1.93 23.95
C ILE A 218 -7.83 -3.24 23.82
N VAL A 219 -6.64 -3.32 24.43
CA VAL A 219 -5.87 -4.57 24.44
C VAL A 219 -6.53 -5.62 25.32
N ALA A 220 -6.76 -5.31 26.62
CA ALA A 220 -7.02 -6.34 27.63
C ALA A 220 -8.18 -6.04 28.60
N GLY A 221 -9.07 -5.11 28.29
CA GLY A 221 -10.26 -4.84 29.10
C GLY A 221 -11.14 -6.07 29.26
N GLN A 222 -11.57 -6.38 30.48
CA GLN A 222 -12.23 -7.65 30.88
C GLN A 222 -13.76 -7.55 30.96
N GLY A 223 -14.34 -6.36 30.74
CA GLY A 223 -15.80 -6.16 30.80
C GLY A 223 -16.43 -6.24 32.18
N ASN A 224 -15.65 -6.20 33.25
CA ASN A 224 -16.17 -6.30 34.64
C ASN A 224 -17.08 -5.12 35.02
N ALA A 225 -16.90 -3.96 34.41
CA ALA A 225 -17.78 -2.79 34.59
C ALA A 225 -19.00 -2.77 33.62
N GLY A 226 -19.11 -3.74 32.70
CA GLY A 226 -20.30 -3.96 31.88
C GLY A 226 -20.09 -3.94 30.36
N ILE A 227 -18.93 -3.50 29.84
CA ILE A 227 -18.61 -3.49 28.40
C ILE A 227 -17.30 -4.20 28.17
N GLN A 228 -17.31 -5.28 27.39
CA GLN A 228 -16.11 -5.95 26.93
C GLN A 228 -15.40 -5.08 25.88
N THR A 229 -14.24 -4.54 26.21
CA THR A 229 -13.46 -3.65 25.33
C THR A 229 -12.16 -4.29 24.82
N GLY A 230 -11.61 -5.24 25.58
CA GLY A 230 -10.34 -5.87 25.27
C GLY A 230 -10.46 -6.94 24.18
N ILE A 231 -9.56 -6.87 23.20
CA ILE A 231 -9.39 -7.88 22.14
C ILE A 231 -8.78 -9.16 22.73
N ALA A 232 -7.81 -9.01 23.65
CA ALA A 232 -7.08 -10.10 24.33
C ALA A 232 -7.23 -9.99 25.85
N PRO A 233 -8.41 -10.30 26.43
CA PRO A 233 -8.70 -10.06 27.84
C PRO A 233 -7.86 -10.89 28.82
N GLY A 234 -7.12 -11.90 28.36
CA GLY A 234 -6.17 -12.68 29.14
C GLY A 234 -4.72 -12.17 29.10
N ALA A 235 -4.41 -11.24 28.21
CA ALA A 235 -3.08 -10.65 28.11
C ALA A 235 -2.70 -9.84 29.37
N LYS A 236 -1.40 -9.66 29.60
CA LYS A 236 -0.85 -8.88 30.69
C LYS A 236 -0.38 -7.52 30.18
N ILE A 237 -0.80 -6.46 30.85
CA ILE A 237 -0.46 -5.06 30.52
C ILE A 237 0.70 -4.60 31.39
N MET A 238 1.83 -4.28 30.77
CA MET A 238 2.95 -3.58 31.36
C MET A 238 2.76 -2.08 31.10
N ALA A 239 2.58 -1.29 32.15
CA ALA A 239 2.40 0.16 32.02
C ALA A 239 3.77 0.85 31.92
N VAL A 240 4.02 1.57 30.84
CA VAL A 240 5.26 2.33 30.66
C VAL A 240 4.90 3.77 30.33
N LYS A 241 4.98 4.64 31.34
CA LYS A 241 4.63 6.06 31.19
C LYS A 241 5.81 6.81 30.58
N ILE A 242 5.65 7.23 29.32
CA ILE A 242 6.67 7.97 28.55
C ILE A 242 6.22 9.39 28.18
N MET A 243 5.01 9.77 28.52
CA MET A 243 4.42 11.10 28.28
C MET A 243 3.83 11.65 29.56
N ASP A 244 3.91 12.97 29.71
CA ASP A 244 3.43 13.70 30.86
C ASP A 244 1.89 13.91 30.87
N GLU A 245 1.39 14.61 31.88
CA GLU A 245 -0.03 14.94 32.06
C GLU A 245 -0.62 15.84 30.94
N THR A 246 0.20 16.30 29.99
CA THR A 246 -0.23 17.09 28.84
C THR A 246 -0.10 16.33 27.51
N GLY A 247 0.35 15.04 27.56
CA GLY A 247 0.59 14.22 26.38
C GLY A 247 1.88 14.55 25.65
N TYR A 248 2.82 15.22 26.31
CA TYR A 248 4.14 15.56 25.75
C TYR A 248 5.17 14.49 26.16
N GLY A 249 6.06 14.16 25.24
CA GLY A 249 7.17 13.25 25.43
C GLY A 249 8.38 13.65 24.59
N GLY A 250 9.56 13.15 24.99
CA GLY A 250 10.82 13.30 24.26
C GLY A 250 11.35 11.97 23.76
N ASP A 251 12.32 12.02 22.85
CA ASP A 251 12.90 10.81 22.25
C ASP A 251 13.67 9.97 23.28
N ALA A 252 14.34 10.63 24.23
CA ALA A 252 15.02 9.95 25.33
C ALA A 252 14.04 9.14 26.21
N GLN A 253 12.85 9.66 26.45
CA GLN A 253 11.81 8.97 27.22
C GLN A 253 11.26 7.76 26.45
N ILE A 254 11.10 7.87 25.12
CA ILE A 254 10.67 6.75 24.28
C ILE A 254 11.74 5.63 24.28
N ILE A 255 13.01 6.00 24.10
CA ILE A 255 14.14 5.03 24.14
C ILE A 255 14.15 4.31 25.50
N GLU A 256 14.11 5.06 26.62
CA GLU A 256 14.14 4.48 27.95
C GLU A 256 12.95 3.56 28.21
N GLY A 257 11.75 3.98 27.78
CA GLY A 257 10.54 3.16 27.92
C GLY A 257 10.62 1.84 27.15
N ILE A 258 11.15 1.88 25.92
CA ILE A 258 11.38 0.67 25.12
C ILE A 258 12.44 -0.22 25.77
N GLU A 259 13.55 0.35 26.24
CA GLU A 259 14.58 -0.40 26.96
C GLU A 259 14.04 -1.09 28.22
N PHE A 260 13.20 -0.37 28.98
CA PHE A 260 12.50 -0.95 30.13
C PHE A 260 11.61 -2.13 29.71
N ALA A 261 10.75 -1.94 28.71
CA ALA A 261 9.84 -2.98 28.24
C ALA A 261 10.57 -4.24 27.77
N LEU A 262 11.63 -4.08 26.97
CA LEU A 262 12.47 -5.20 26.49
C LEU A 262 13.15 -5.92 27.65
N ALA A 263 13.77 -5.18 28.59
CA ALA A 263 14.49 -5.75 29.73
C ALA A 263 13.59 -6.52 30.69
N HIS A 264 12.31 -6.17 30.76
CA HIS A 264 11.33 -6.76 31.70
C HIS A 264 10.33 -7.71 31.02
N GLY A 265 10.62 -8.14 29.78
CA GLY A 265 9.97 -9.29 29.17
C GLY A 265 8.74 -9.00 28.35
N ALA A 266 8.51 -7.75 27.93
CA ALA A 266 7.43 -7.45 26.99
C ALA A 266 7.56 -8.29 25.70
N ASP A 267 6.45 -8.84 25.22
CA ASP A 267 6.36 -9.62 24.00
C ASP A 267 5.92 -8.75 22.81
N ILE A 268 5.13 -7.73 23.09
CA ILE A 268 4.57 -6.77 22.12
C ILE A 268 4.70 -5.36 22.70
N LEU A 269 5.06 -4.41 21.85
CA LEU A 269 4.97 -2.99 22.16
C LEU A 269 3.72 -2.41 21.49
N SER A 270 2.90 -1.66 22.24
CA SER A 270 1.78 -0.88 21.71
C SER A 270 2.13 0.60 21.84
N CYS A 271 2.40 1.24 20.69
CA CYS A 271 2.92 2.59 20.55
C CYS A 271 1.89 3.47 19.86
N SER A 272 0.97 4.03 20.64
CA SER A 272 -0.14 4.85 20.14
C SER A 272 0.21 6.34 20.04
N PHE A 273 1.38 6.67 19.54
CA PHE A 273 1.90 8.03 19.42
C PHE A 273 2.63 8.25 18.10
N GLY A 274 2.85 9.51 17.72
CA GLY A 274 3.62 9.85 16.54
C GLY A 274 4.06 11.31 16.51
N ASP A 275 5.06 11.58 15.67
CA ASP A 275 5.57 12.91 15.36
C ASP A 275 5.41 13.18 13.85
N PRO A 276 4.54 14.14 13.46
CA PRO A 276 4.33 14.46 12.04
C PRO A 276 5.42 15.37 11.46
N GLU A 277 6.31 15.96 12.28
CA GLU A 277 7.30 16.93 11.81
C GLU A 277 8.53 16.27 11.15
N THR A 278 8.74 14.99 11.37
CA THR A 278 9.87 14.23 10.84
C THR A 278 9.48 13.23 9.75
N CYS A 279 10.02 13.41 8.56
CA CYS A 279 9.77 12.56 7.40
C CYS A 279 10.44 11.18 7.47
N GLY A 280 11.52 11.07 8.25
CA GLY A 280 12.26 9.85 8.54
C GLY A 280 13.34 10.16 9.57
N TYR A 281 13.41 9.36 10.61
CA TYR A 281 14.28 9.62 11.74
C TYR A 281 15.14 8.40 12.07
N ALA A 282 16.41 8.46 11.69
CA ALA A 282 17.35 7.33 11.82
C ALA A 282 17.40 6.74 13.24
N LEU A 283 17.26 7.59 14.26
CA LEU A 283 17.22 7.17 15.66
C LEU A 283 16.11 6.13 15.93
N TYR A 284 14.88 6.43 15.46
CA TYR A 284 13.76 5.49 15.62
C TYR A 284 13.99 4.22 14.83
N ARG A 285 14.55 4.33 13.63
CA ARG A 285 14.82 3.16 12.82
C ARG A 285 15.82 2.24 13.52
N GLN A 286 16.94 2.76 14.04
CA GLN A 286 17.92 2.00 14.84
C GLN A 286 17.28 1.38 16.09
N LEU A 287 16.48 2.14 16.81
CA LEU A 287 15.76 1.68 18.00
C LEU A 287 14.87 0.46 17.70
N TYR A 288 14.06 0.55 16.63
CA TYR A 288 13.15 -0.53 16.26
C TYR A 288 13.84 -1.68 15.50
N GLU A 289 15.03 -1.48 14.94
CA GLU A 289 15.94 -2.57 14.49
C GLU A 289 16.36 -3.41 15.70
N THR A 290 16.77 -2.78 16.81
CA THR A 290 17.08 -3.48 18.08
C THR A 290 15.86 -4.23 18.65
N VAL A 291 14.67 -3.66 18.57
CA VAL A 291 13.41 -4.34 19.00
C VAL A 291 13.17 -5.59 18.15
N LEU A 292 13.40 -5.51 16.82
CA LEU A 292 13.30 -6.64 15.90
C LEU A 292 14.30 -7.74 16.25
N ASP A 293 15.55 -7.38 16.52
CA ASP A 293 16.61 -8.32 16.91
C ASP A 293 16.28 -9.05 18.21
N ALA A 294 15.67 -8.36 19.16
CA ALA A 294 15.16 -8.96 20.41
C ALA A 294 13.97 -9.92 20.18
N GLY A 295 13.43 -10.00 18.96
CA GLY A 295 12.29 -10.84 18.61
C GLY A 295 10.95 -10.31 19.17
N VAL A 296 10.86 -9.00 19.37
CA VAL A 296 9.66 -8.30 19.84
C VAL A 296 9.05 -7.55 18.64
N VAL A 297 7.73 -7.54 18.54
CA VAL A 297 6.97 -6.82 17.53
C VAL A 297 6.35 -5.56 18.13
N ALA A 298 6.26 -4.49 17.33
CA ALA A 298 5.66 -3.23 17.74
C ALA A 298 4.48 -2.85 16.86
N ALA A 299 3.29 -2.76 17.40
CA ALA A 299 2.17 -2.10 16.76
C ALA A 299 2.32 -0.57 16.98
N VAL A 300 2.37 0.19 15.89
CA VAL A 300 2.66 1.62 15.92
C VAL A 300 1.63 2.40 15.11
N ALA A 301 1.12 3.49 15.66
CA ALA A 301 0.15 4.34 14.98
C ALA A 301 0.72 4.95 13.69
N ALA A 302 -0.09 4.97 12.62
CA ALA A 302 0.29 5.66 11.38
C ALA A 302 0.29 7.19 11.52
N GLY A 303 -0.46 7.72 12.49
CA GLY A 303 -0.65 9.13 12.72
C GLY A 303 -2.04 9.64 12.33
N ASN A 304 -2.32 10.90 12.68
CA ASN A 304 -3.66 11.49 12.57
C ASN A 304 -3.69 12.77 11.71
N VAL A 305 -2.77 12.88 10.73
CA VAL A 305 -2.66 14.03 9.82
C VAL A 305 -3.03 13.69 8.37
N GLY A 306 -3.80 12.62 8.15
CA GLY A 306 -4.20 12.13 6.83
C GLY A 306 -4.96 13.17 5.98
N ASP A 307 -5.81 13.97 6.60
CA ASP A 307 -6.54 15.08 5.98
C ASP A 307 -5.74 16.39 5.89
N GLN A 308 -4.54 16.43 6.47
CA GLN A 308 -3.65 17.59 6.49
C GLN A 308 -2.53 17.51 5.45
N GLN A 309 -2.76 16.89 4.30
CA GLN A 309 -1.74 16.65 3.27
C GLN A 309 -1.13 17.94 2.67
N TYR A 310 -1.72 19.11 2.92
CA TYR A 310 -1.11 20.38 2.55
C TYR A 310 0.05 20.75 3.49
N THR A 311 -0.08 20.45 4.78
CA THR A 311 0.96 20.71 5.80
C THR A 311 1.96 19.56 5.86
N TYR A 312 1.47 18.34 5.82
CA TYR A 312 2.24 17.10 5.89
C TYR A 312 2.02 16.26 4.60
N PRO A 313 2.65 16.68 3.47
CA PRO A 313 2.46 16.01 2.20
C PRO A 313 3.15 14.65 2.16
N ARG A 314 2.68 13.74 1.30
CA ARG A 314 3.45 12.54 0.95
C ARG A 314 4.81 12.95 0.37
N PRO A 315 5.90 12.27 0.72
CA PRO A 315 5.99 10.99 1.44
C PRO A 315 6.13 11.12 2.98
N CYS A 316 5.82 12.26 3.57
CA CYS A 316 6.00 12.56 4.99
C CYS A 316 4.66 12.68 5.76
N ASN A 317 3.61 12.04 5.28
CA ASN A 317 2.30 12.08 5.93
C ASN A 317 2.16 11.05 7.05
N VAL A 318 2.85 9.90 6.96
CA VAL A 318 2.90 8.92 8.04
C VAL A 318 3.89 9.39 9.09
N GLU A 319 3.42 9.49 10.33
CA GLU A 319 4.17 10.02 11.47
C GLU A 319 5.28 9.04 11.92
N ALA A 320 6.39 9.58 12.41
CA ALA A 320 7.44 8.76 13.03
C ALA A 320 7.00 8.31 14.44
N PRO A 321 7.23 7.05 14.87
CA PRO A 321 8.00 5.99 14.22
C PRO A 321 7.19 5.06 13.29
N GLY A 322 5.88 5.31 13.04
CA GLY A 322 5.05 4.52 12.13
C GLY A 322 5.58 4.44 10.70
N ASN A 323 6.42 5.41 10.30
CA ASN A 323 7.09 5.45 8.99
C ASN A 323 8.31 4.49 8.88
N CYS A 324 8.77 3.86 9.96
CA CYS A 324 9.87 2.89 9.92
C CYS A 324 9.49 1.63 9.12
N PRO A 325 10.47 0.96 8.45
CA PRO A 325 10.20 -0.23 7.64
C PRO A 325 9.61 -1.40 8.44
N PRO A 326 8.80 -2.28 7.81
CA PRO A 326 8.14 -3.40 8.51
C PRO A 326 9.10 -4.55 8.82
N PRO A 327 8.67 -5.50 9.67
CA PRO A 327 9.38 -6.75 9.89
C PRO A 327 9.40 -7.66 8.65
N TRP A 328 8.39 -7.54 7.79
CA TRP A 328 8.20 -8.37 6.61
C TRP A 328 7.73 -7.53 5.41
N PHE A 329 8.16 -7.93 4.20
CA PHE A 329 7.71 -7.27 2.97
C PHE A 329 6.55 -8.02 2.35
N HIS A 330 5.40 -7.35 2.28
CA HIS A 330 4.26 -7.83 1.51
C HIS A 330 4.67 -8.00 0.03
N PRO A 331 4.19 -9.04 -0.69
CA PRO A 331 4.50 -9.26 -2.12
C PRO A 331 4.20 -8.08 -3.04
N ASP A 332 3.27 -7.21 -2.66
CA ASP A 332 2.97 -5.98 -3.41
C ASP A 332 4.00 -4.85 -3.20
N GLN A 333 4.90 -4.99 -2.23
CA GLN A 333 6.00 -4.05 -1.98
C GLN A 333 7.16 -4.38 -2.93
N THR A 334 7.32 -3.60 -3.99
CA THR A 334 8.34 -3.85 -5.02
C THR A 334 9.74 -3.38 -4.63
N LEU A 335 9.82 -2.33 -3.80
CA LEU A 335 11.10 -1.83 -3.27
C LEU A 335 11.41 -2.52 -1.95
N HIS A 336 12.66 -2.95 -1.80
CA HIS A 336 13.15 -3.63 -0.61
C HIS A 336 14.32 -2.84 0.00
N GLY A 337 14.37 -2.79 1.32
CA GLY A 337 15.41 -2.10 2.09
C GLY A 337 15.60 -2.76 3.45
N GLY A 338 15.91 -1.99 4.47
CA GLY A 338 16.01 -2.48 5.85
C GLY A 338 14.67 -2.84 6.45
N HIS A 339 14.72 -3.58 7.56
CA HIS A 339 13.57 -4.02 8.34
C HIS A 339 13.64 -3.45 9.75
N THR A 340 12.49 -3.26 10.38
CA THR A 340 12.37 -2.94 11.82
C THR A 340 11.22 -3.76 12.44
N ALA A 341 10.99 -3.61 13.73
CA ALA A 341 9.87 -4.27 14.41
C ALA A 341 8.50 -3.61 14.16
N VAL A 342 8.44 -2.52 13.42
CA VAL A 342 7.26 -1.65 13.31
C VAL A 342 6.22 -2.21 12.35
N VAL A 343 5.05 -2.55 12.88
CA VAL A 343 3.82 -2.76 12.13
C VAL A 343 3.00 -1.48 12.22
N CYS A 344 2.92 -0.75 11.13
CA CYS A 344 2.24 0.53 11.02
C CYS A 344 0.73 0.35 10.89
N VAL A 345 -0.05 0.99 11.75
CA VAL A 345 -1.50 0.76 11.88
C VAL A 345 -2.31 1.98 11.47
N GLY A 346 -3.12 1.83 10.43
CA GLY A 346 -4.13 2.80 9.99
C GLY A 346 -5.49 2.60 10.68
N ALA A 347 -6.38 3.59 10.56
CA ALA A 347 -7.70 3.58 11.18
C ALA A 347 -8.85 3.43 10.19
N THR A 348 -9.85 2.61 10.57
CA THR A 348 -11.13 2.47 9.86
C THR A 348 -12.32 2.72 10.77
N ASP A 349 -13.47 3.07 10.17
CA ASP A 349 -14.75 3.14 10.85
C ASP A 349 -15.48 1.78 10.91
N ALA A 350 -16.69 1.76 11.47
CA ALA A 350 -17.49 0.54 11.60
C ALA A 350 -17.93 -0.05 10.25
N ASN A 351 -17.89 0.72 9.17
CA ASN A 351 -18.27 0.31 7.82
C ASN A 351 -17.05 -0.04 6.94
N ASP A 352 -15.87 -0.16 7.54
CA ASP A 352 -14.60 -0.39 6.84
C ASP A 352 -14.15 0.79 5.93
N ASN A 353 -14.70 1.99 6.11
CA ASN A 353 -14.18 3.17 5.44
C ASN A 353 -12.89 3.62 6.12
N HIS A 354 -11.94 4.08 5.31
CA HIS A 354 -10.76 4.77 5.80
C HIS A 354 -11.16 6.04 6.56
N CYS A 355 -10.66 6.23 7.77
CA CYS A 355 -10.87 7.45 8.53
C CYS A 355 -10.00 8.58 7.92
N SER A 356 -10.61 9.72 7.59
CA SER A 356 -9.91 10.81 6.89
C SER A 356 -8.67 11.35 7.63
N PHE A 357 -8.70 11.28 8.95
CA PHE A 357 -7.56 11.68 9.78
C PHE A 357 -6.38 10.67 9.70
N SER A 358 -6.65 9.40 9.41
CA SER A 358 -5.60 8.37 9.38
C SER A 358 -4.55 8.69 8.33
N SER A 359 -3.30 8.81 8.75
CA SER A 359 -2.17 9.11 7.89
C SER A 359 -1.95 8.06 6.81
N VAL A 360 -1.45 8.49 5.66
CA VAL A 360 -1.35 7.69 4.44
C VAL A 360 0.04 7.73 3.82
N GLY A 361 0.48 6.58 3.30
CA GLY A 361 1.75 6.47 2.57
C GLY A 361 1.68 7.04 1.14
N PRO A 362 2.72 6.85 0.35
CA PRO A 362 3.93 6.11 0.69
C PRO A 362 4.89 6.90 1.60
N VAL A 363 5.91 6.20 2.10
CA VAL A 363 7.00 6.77 2.89
C VAL A 363 8.32 6.61 2.13
N THR A 364 9.31 7.45 2.40
CA THR A 364 10.67 7.35 1.84
C THR A 364 11.73 7.42 2.93
N TRP A 365 12.82 6.72 2.68
CA TRP A 365 14.05 6.80 3.47
C TRP A 365 15.24 7.25 2.62
N SER A 366 14.96 7.96 1.50
CA SER A 366 16.00 8.48 0.60
C SER A 366 16.88 9.52 1.28
N GLU A 367 18.15 9.55 0.90
CA GLU A 367 19.12 10.55 1.36
C GLU A 367 18.60 11.99 1.14
N GLY A 368 18.71 12.82 2.17
CA GLY A 368 18.31 14.23 2.14
C GLY A 368 16.81 14.49 2.45
N VAL A 369 16.00 13.45 2.64
CA VAL A 369 14.60 13.54 3.12
C VAL A 369 14.52 13.13 4.58
N ASN A 370 15.27 12.10 4.99
CA ASN A 370 15.35 11.64 6.37
C ASN A 370 16.54 12.27 7.12
N ILE A 371 16.47 12.22 8.45
CA ILE A 371 17.57 12.62 9.34
C ILE A 371 18.38 11.35 9.63
N GLY A 372 19.55 11.22 8.99
CA GLY A 372 20.47 10.10 9.15
C GLY A 372 21.03 9.60 7.84
N SER A 373 21.61 8.40 7.84
CA SER A 373 22.40 7.84 6.73
C SER A 373 21.70 6.75 5.91
N TYR A 374 20.42 6.52 6.13
CA TYR A 374 19.64 5.55 5.34
C TYR A 374 19.33 6.13 3.97
N ASP A 375 19.43 5.29 2.94
CA ASP A 375 19.09 5.63 1.55
C ASP A 375 18.41 4.43 0.88
N ASP A 376 17.16 4.17 1.31
CA ASP A 376 16.31 3.15 0.73
C ASP A 376 14.88 3.65 0.55
N TYR A 377 14.02 2.86 -0.13
CA TYR A 377 12.65 3.20 -0.48
C TYR A 377 12.53 4.55 -1.22
N PRO A 378 13.24 4.74 -2.35
CA PRO A 378 13.17 5.98 -3.09
C PRO A 378 11.73 6.29 -3.52
N TYR A 379 11.38 7.58 -3.49
CA TYR A 379 10.08 8.08 -3.92
C TYR A 379 10.26 9.32 -4.78
N GLU A 380 9.68 9.29 -5.98
CA GLU A 380 9.61 10.44 -6.89
C GLU A 380 8.23 10.48 -7.52
N VAL A 381 7.56 11.62 -7.39
CA VAL A 381 6.21 11.80 -7.97
C VAL A 381 6.26 11.61 -9.48
N GLY A 382 5.46 10.68 -9.99
CA GLY A 382 5.37 10.38 -11.41
C GLY A 382 6.40 9.38 -11.93
N ASN A 383 7.26 8.85 -11.07
CA ASN A 383 8.18 7.77 -11.42
C ASN A 383 7.70 6.44 -10.80
N PRO A 384 7.19 5.47 -11.60
CA PRO A 384 6.68 4.20 -11.08
C PRO A 384 7.77 3.32 -10.44
N ASP A 385 9.05 3.51 -10.80
CA ASP A 385 10.18 2.76 -10.23
C ASP A 385 10.63 3.33 -8.87
N MET A 386 10.09 4.47 -8.46
CA MET A 386 10.38 5.15 -7.20
C MET A 386 9.08 5.38 -6.42
N THR A 387 8.43 4.31 -6.02
CA THR A 387 7.09 4.35 -5.39
C THR A 387 7.12 4.45 -3.87
N GLY A 388 8.28 4.36 -3.25
CA GLY A 388 8.45 4.43 -1.80
C GLY A 388 8.04 3.14 -1.07
N LEU A 389 7.94 3.24 0.25
CA LEU A 389 7.47 2.17 1.13
C LEU A 389 5.96 2.29 1.33
N ILE A 390 5.20 1.23 1.06
CA ILE A 390 3.74 1.22 1.27
C ILE A 390 3.44 1.25 2.77
N ARG A 391 2.66 2.24 3.20
CA ARG A 391 2.16 2.44 4.57
C ARG A 391 0.70 2.91 4.57
N PRO A 392 -0.12 2.48 5.58
CA PRO A 392 0.20 1.58 6.70
C PRO A 392 0.40 0.13 6.23
N ASP A 393 0.78 -0.78 7.14
CA ASP A 393 0.84 -2.22 6.86
C ASP A 393 -0.56 -2.83 6.94
N ILE A 394 -1.28 -2.47 7.97
CA ILE A 394 -2.60 -2.99 8.30
C ILE A 394 -3.48 -1.84 8.81
N SER A 395 -4.79 -1.99 8.75
CA SER A 395 -5.74 -1.10 9.40
C SER A 395 -6.58 -1.83 10.45
N ALA A 396 -7.10 -1.09 11.42
CA ALA A 396 -8.00 -1.60 12.43
C ALA A 396 -9.09 -0.56 12.80
N PRO A 397 -10.15 -0.94 13.53
CA PRO A 397 -11.12 -0.01 14.06
C PRO A 397 -10.48 1.14 14.83
N GLY A 398 -10.72 2.38 14.42
CA GLY A 398 -10.12 3.57 15.03
C GLY A 398 -11.07 4.77 15.14
N SER A 399 -12.35 4.63 14.79
CA SER A 399 -13.34 5.70 14.94
C SER A 399 -14.45 5.28 15.88
N SER A 400 -14.82 6.16 16.82
CA SER A 400 -15.83 5.91 17.87
C SER A 400 -15.55 4.63 18.69
N ILE A 401 -14.32 4.49 19.13
CA ILE A 401 -13.86 3.33 19.88
C ILE A 401 -14.15 3.53 21.36
N THR A 402 -14.98 2.64 21.89
CA THR A 402 -15.29 2.59 23.32
C THR A 402 -14.21 1.83 24.07
N SER A 403 -13.64 2.43 25.13
CA SER A 403 -12.71 1.76 26.03
C SER A 403 -12.74 2.40 27.43
N LEU A 404 -11.80 2.04 28.29
CA LEU A 404 -11.75 2.46 29.68
C LEU A 404 -11.61 3.98 29.80
N GLY A 405 -12.43 4.57 30.65
CA GLY A 405 -12.43 5.99 30.93
C GLY A 405 -11.55 6.35 32.14
N PHE A 406 -11.04 7.57 32.12
CA PHE A 406 -10.25 8.15 33.20
C PHE A 406 -10.86 9.51 33.61
N PRO A 407 -10.80 9.88 34.91
CA PRO A 407 -10.13 9.23 36.04
C PRO A 407 -10.97 8.17 36.78
N GLY A 408 -12.08 7.73 36.26
CA GLY A 408 -12.94 6.74 36.95
C GLY A 408 -12.39 5.31 36.87
N ASN A 409 -12.74 4.48 37.89
CA ASN A 409 -12.31 3.08 37.95
C ASN A 409 -13.36 2.11 37.32
N THR A 410 -14.46 2.62 36.77
CA THR A 410 -15.57 1.84 36.20
C THR A 410 -16.19 2.51 34.98
N SER A 411 -15.64 3.63 34.54
CA SER A 411 -16.16 4.45 33.44
C SER A 411 -15.60 4.00 32.10
N TYR A 412 -16.37 4.32 31.04
CA TYR A 412 -15.94 4.14 29.65
C TYR A 412 -16.03 5.47 28.92
N THR A 413 -15.19 5.64 27.93
CA THR A 413 -15.20 6.79 27.01
C THR A 413 -15.03 6.32 25.58
N GLU A 414 -15.39 7.19 24.64
CA GLU A 414 -15.30 6.92 23.20
C GLU A 414 -14.32 7.93 22.58
N HIS A 415 -13.34 7.43 21.83
CA HIS A 415 -12.32 8.22 21.15
C HIS A 415 -12.10 7.79 19.70
N ASP A 416 -11.54 8.72 18.92
CA ASP A 416 -11.15 8.53 17.53
C ASP A 416 -9.61 8.64 17.42
N GLY A 417 -8.97 7.83 16.56
CA GLY A 417 -7.53 7.93 16.27
C GLY A 417 -6.93 6.62 15.78
N THR A 418 -5.82 6.71 15.06
CA THR A 418 -4.93 5.55 14.83
C THR A 418 -4.39 5.00 16.16
N SER A 419 -4.35 5.85 17.19
CA SER A 419 -4.08 5.46 18.58
C SER A 419 -5.05 4.42 19.15
N MET A 420 -6.29 4.34 18.64
CA MET A 420 -7.28 3.33 19.06
C MET A 420 -7.19 2.08 18.18
N ALA A 421 -6.79 2.23 16.91
CA ALA A 421 -6.54 1.12 16.01
C ALA A 421 -5.29 0.30 16.40
N THR A 422 -4.25 0.95 16.87
CA THR A 422 -2.98 0.34 17.27
C THR A 422 -3.14 -0.74 18.35
N PRO A 423 -3.79 -0.48 19.50
CA PRO A 423 -4.02 -1.50 20.52
C PRO A 423 -4.98 -2.62 20.06
N CYS A 424 -5.88 -2.38 19.08
CA CYS A 424 -6.64 -3.47 18.46
C CYS A 424 -5.69 -4.47 17.77
N VAL A 425 -4.69 -3.99 17.04
CA VAL A 425 -3.69 -4.84 16.39
C VAL A 425 -2.82 -5.54 17.44
N ALA A 426 -2.32 -4.81 18.45
CA ALA A 426 -1.55 -5.40 19.55
C ALA A 426 -2.32 -6.52 20.29
N GLY A 427 -3.63 -6.34 20.47
CA GLY A 427 -4.50 -7.37 21.04
C GLY A 427 -4.59 -8.63 20.15
N VAL A 428 -4.74 -8.48 18.85
CA VAL A 428 -4.73 -9.62 17.90
C VAL A 428 -3.37 -10.33 17.91
N MET A 429 -2.27 -9.57 17.91
CA MET A 429 -0.92 -10.13 18.07
C MET A 429 -0.78 -10.96 19.37
N ALA A 430 -1.40 -10.50 20.48
CA ALA A 430 -1.39 -11.24 21.73
C ALA A 430 -2.18 -12.56 21.65
N LEU A 431 -3.31 -12.59 20.92
CA LEU A 431 -4.04 -13.84 20.67
C LEU A 431 -3.18 -14.83 19.86
N LEU A 432 -2.45 -14.35 18.87
CA LEU A 432 -1.55 -15.15 18.03
C LEU A 432 -0.37 -15.72 18.83
N LEU A 433 0.26 -14.92 19.70
CA LEU A 433 1.37 -15.40 20.55
C LEU A 433 0.93 -16.38 21.64
N GLU A 434 -0.31 -16.33 22.12
CA GLU A 434 -0.83 -17.41 22.98
C GLU A 434 -0.98 -18.71 22.19
N ALA A 435 -1.46 -18.62 20.93
CA ALA A 435 -1.67 -19.80 20.08
C ALA A 435 -0.34 -20.41 19.59
N GLU A 436 0.62 -19.57 19.22
CA GLU A 436 1.96 -19.98 18.75
C GLU A 436 3.04 -19.04 19.33
N PRO A 437 3.58 -19.36 20.49
CA PRO A 437 4.56 -18.51 21.18
C PRO A 437 5.89 -18.32 20.45
N SER A 438 6.20 -19.15 19.46
CA SER A 438 7.45 -19.11 18.71
C SER A 438 7.44 -18.14 17.51
N LEU A 439 6.29 -17.51 17.20
CA LEU A 439 6.19 -16.58 16.08
C LEU A 439 7.23 -15.47 16.18
N SER A 440 7.98 -15.30 15.10
CA SER A 440 8.86 -14.16 14.89
C SER A 440 8.06 -12.92 14.51
N PRO A 441 8.61 -11.70 14.67
CA PRO A 441 7.96 -10.48 14.19
C PRO A 441 7.58 -10.52 12.72
N ALA A 442 8.42 -11.10 11.85
CA ALA A 442 8.15 -11.21 10.42
C ALA A 442 7.00 -12.18 10.11
N GLU A 443 6.93 -13.33 10.79
CA GLU A 443 5.81 -14.26 10.66
C GLU A 443 4.51 -13.63 11.18
N MET A 444 4.58 -12.93 12.32
CA MET A 444 3.43 -12.21 12.88
C MET A 444 2.87 -11.20 11.88
N ASP A 445 3.71 -10.34 11.32
CA ASP A 445 3.34 -9.33 10.33
C ASP A 445 2.76 -9.96 9.06
N SER A 446 3.43 -10.99 8.52
CA SER A 446 2.94 -11.72 7.34
C SER A 446 1.56 -12.33 7.57
N ILE A 447 1.30 -12.94 8.73
CA ILE A 447 0.01 -13.55 9.03
C ILE A 447 -1.09 -12.49 9.08
N ILE A 448 -0.91 -11.41 9.84
CA ILE A 448 -1.96 -10.39 9.99
C ILE A 448 -2.24 -9.65 8.67
N GLU A 449 -1.22 -9.42 7.83
CA GLU A 449 -1.41 -8.78 6.54
C GLU A 449 -2.10 -9.69 5.51
N LEU A 450 -1.65 -10.96 5.39
CA LEU A 450 -2.20 -11.91 4.41
C LEU A 450 -3.63 -12.35 4.74
N THR A 451 -4.01 -12.32 6.01
CA THR A 451 -5.35 -12.70 6.49
C THR A 451 -6.29 -11.52 6.71
N ALA A 452 -5.83 -10.30 6.40
CA ALA A 452 -6.64 -9.09 6.54
C ALA A 452 -7.90 -9.15 5.67
N THR A 453 -9.03 -8.69 6.24
CA THR A 453 -10.24 -8.44 5.47
C THR A 453 -9.97 -7.29 4.50
N LYS A 454 -10.04 -7.56 3.21
CA LYS A 454 -9.70 -6.58 2.18
C LYS A 454 -10.68 -5.42 2.15
N ILE A 455 -10.15 -4.20 1.98
CA ILE A 455 -10.91 -2.95 1.95
C ILE A 455 -10.51 -2.16 0.69
N GLY A 456 -11.45 -1.92 -0.21
CA GLY A 456 -11.24 -1.06 -1.38
C GLY A 456 -10.21 -1.53 -2.40
N SER A 457 -9.31 -2.44 -2.03
CA SER A 457 -8.28 -3.01 -2.90
C SER A 457 -7.87 -4.39 -2.41
N TYR A 458 -7.57 -5.30 -3.32
CA TYR A 458 -6.96 -6.59 -2.98
C TYR A 458 -5.44 -6.45 -2.75
N LYS A 459 -4.82 -5.46 -3.38
CA LYS A 459 -3.40 -5.16 -3.18
C LYS A 459 -3.23 -4.32 -1.93
N LYS A 460 -2.10 -4.51 -1.27
CA LYS A 460 -1.64 -3.60 -0.22
C LYS A 460 -1.54 -2.20 -0.82
N ASN A 461 -2.06 -1.21 -0.12
CA ASN A 461 -2.13 0.16 -0.63
C ASN A 461 -1.77 1.19 0.44
N ASN A 462 -1.53 2.42 0.01
CA ASN A 462 -1.05 3.51 0.88
C ASN A 462 -2.15 4.15 1.77
N THR A 463 -3.36 3.60 1.77
CA THR A 463 -4.50 4.17 2.53
C THR A 463 -4.94 3.25 3.65
N THR A 464 -5.13 1.96 3.37
CA THR A 464 -5.61 0.96 4.32
C THR A 464 -4.64 -0.20 4.54
N GLY A 465 -3.45 -0.14 3.95
CA GLY A 465 -2.50 -1.23 3.98
C GLY A 465 -3.06 -2.47 3.29
N SER A 466 -2.91 -3.61 3.93
CA SER A 466 -3.43 -4.91 3.46
C SER A 466 -4.94 -5.08 3.72
N GLY A 467 -5.58 -4.15 4.43
CA GLY A 467 -6.99 -4.17 4.79
C GLY A 467 -7.21 -4.11 6.31
N ARG A 468 -8.40 -4.49 6.78
CA ARG A 468 -8.71 -4.56 8.22
C ARG A 468 -8.25 -5.87 8.83
N ILE A 469 -7.60 -5.79 9.99
CA ILE A 469 -7.18 -6.95 10.76
C ILE A 469 -8.36 -7.88 11.09
N ASN A 470 -8.12 -9.20 11.03
CA ASN A 470 -9.11 -10.23 11.29
C ASN A 470 -8.50 -11.33 12.18
N ALA A 471 -8.85 -11.31 13.47
CA ALA A 471 -8.28 -12.22 14.48
C ALA A 471 -8.57 -13.69 14.17
N LEU A 472 -9.80 -14.01 13.75
CA LEU A 472 -10.16 -15.40 13.45
C LEU A 472 -9.35 -15.93 12.25
N ALA A 473 -9.31 -15.18 11.16
CA ALA A 473 -8.56 -15.60 9.97
C ALA A 473 -7.05 -15.71 10.28
N ALA A 474 -6.51 -14.85 11.12
CA ALA A 474 -5.11 -14.92 11.55
C ALA A 474 -4.81 -16.17 12.42
N ILE A 475 -5.71 -16.55 13.32
CA ILE A 475 -5.60 -17.80 14.10
C ILE A 475 -5.76 -19.04 13.20
N ASP A 476 -6.72 -19.02 12.29
CA ASP A 476 -6.91 -20.12 11.34
C ASP A 476 -5.65 -20.37 10.53
N ALA A 477 -4.96 -19.31 10.12
CA ALA A 477 -3.72 -19.40 9.36
C ALA A 477 -2.57 -20.13 10.09
N LEU A 478 -2.57 -20.16 11.43
CA LEU A 478 -1.60 -20.93 12.20
C LEU A 478 -1.82 -22.44 12.08
N PHE A 479 -3.06 -22.87 11.93
CA PHE A 479 -3.43 -24.29 11.97
C PHE A 479 -3.73 -24.87 10.59
N PHE A 480 -4.10 -24.02 9.65
CA PHE A 480 -4.42 -24.40 8.28
C PHE A 480 -3.34 -23.91 7.34
N HIS A 481 -2.25 -24.70 7.23
CA HIS A 481 -1.17 -24.39 6.31
C HIS A 481 -1.69 -24.36 4.87
N GLY A 482 -1.21 -23.40 4.12
CA GLY A 482 -1.52 -23.26 2.70
C GLY A 482 -0.92 -24.41 1.86
N PRO A 483 -1.33 -24.50 0.59
CA PRO A 483 -0.64 -25.35 -0.37
C PRO A 483 0.84 -24.96 -0.44
N ALA A 484 1.73 -25.96 -0.47
CA ALA A 484 3.17 -25.72 -0.50
C ALA A 484 3.75 -25.99 -1.89
N ASN A 485 4.95 -25.49 -2.13
CA ASN A 485 5.72 -25.77 -3.35
C ASN A 485 4.93 -25.51 -4.64
N LEU A 486 4.16 -24.41 -4.66
CA LEU A 486 3.51 -23.99 -5.89
C LEU A 486 4.58 -23.73 -6.94
N THR A 487 4.43 -24.39 -8.09
CA THR A 487 5.24 -24.21 -9.30
C THR A 487 4.37 -23.83 -10.48
N ALA A 488 4.94 -23.14 -11.43
CA ALA A 488 4.28 -22.77 -12.68
C ALA A 488 5.17 -23.14 -13.86
N ASP A 489 4.62 -23.85 -14.84
CA ASP A 489 5.25 -24.13 -16.13
C ASP A 489 4.47 -23.38 -17.20
N PHE A 490 5.13 -22.46 -17.92
CA PHE A 490 4.51 -21.61 -18.92
C PHE A 490 4.92 -22.08 -20.33
N ASP A 491 3.97 -22.52 -21.13
CA ASP A 491 4.21 -23.03 -22.49
C ASP A 491 4.12 -21.97 -23.59
N GLY A 492 3.93 -20.69 -23.21
CA GLY A 492 3.73 -19.56 -24.12
C GLY A 492 2.28 -19.09 -24.21
N GLU A 493 1.33 -19.96 -23.85
CA GLU A 493 -0.11 -19.66 -23.84
C GLU A 493 -0.75 -19.99 -22.49
N ASN A 494 -0.39 -21.16 -21.90
CA ASN A 494 -0.99 -21.66 -20.69
C ASN A 494 0.02 -21.70 -19.56
N VAL A 495 -0.42 -21.27 -18.37
CA VAL A 495 0.31 -21.42 -17.11
C VAL A 495 -0.20 -22.67 -16.42
N ASN A 496 0.64 -23.69 -16.37
CA ASN A 496 0.33 -24.95 -15.73
C ASN A 496 0.85 -24.94 -14.29
N LEU A 497 -0.07 -24.74 -13.35
CA LEU A 497 0.22 -24.68 -11.92
C LEU A 497 0.19 -26.08 -11.30
N SER A 498 1.10 -26.35 -10.37
CA SER A 498 1.07 -27.55 -9.51
C SER A 498 1.58 -27.23 -8.11
N TRP A 499 1.02 -27.87 -7.09
CA TRP A 499 1.32 -27.64 -5.68
C TRP A 499 1.20 -28.91 -4.84
N ASP A 500 1.76 -28.88 -3.64
CA ASP A 500 1.62 -29.93 -2.64
C ASP A 500 0.38 -29.66 -1.78
N ALA A 501 -0.42 -30.71 -1.55
CA ALA A 501 -1.63 -30.63 -0.77
C ALA A 501 -1.36 -30.56 0.73
N PRO A 502 -1.89 -29.59 1.49
CA PRO A 502 -1.99 -29.72 2.95
C PRO A 502 -3.03 -30.80 3.34
N ALA A 503 -3.09 -31.14 4.63
CA ALA A 503 -4.05 -32.11 5.13
C ALA A 503 -5.49 -31.55 5.16
N ASN A 504 -6.50 -32.42 5.04
CA ASN A 504 -7.92 -32.12 5.24
C ASN A 504 -8.55 -31.07 4.32
N VAL A 505 -8.06 -30.92 3.09
CA VAL A 505 -8.59 -29.97 2.12
C VAL A 505 -9.87 -30.48 1.48
N GLN A 506 -10.91 -29.64 1.41
CA GLN A 506 -12.10 -29.91 0.61
C GLN A 506 -11.88 -29.54 -0.86
N TYR A 507 -11.34 -28.35 -1.12
CA TYR A 507 -11.01 -27.88 -2.46
C TYR A 507 -10.00 -26.73 -2.39
N TYR A 508 -9.47 -26.34 -3.54
CA TYR A 508 -8.56 -25.20 -3.70
C TYR A 508 -9.22 -24.06 -4.45
N GLU A 509 -8.76 -22.87 -4.16
CA GLU A 509 -9.02 -21.67 -4.93
C GLU A 509 -7.72 -21.16 -5.54
N VAL A 510 -7.76 -20.82 -6.84
CA VAL A 510 -6.60 -20.33 -7.59
C VAL A 510 -6.77 -18.85 -7.88
N TYR A 511 -5.71 -18.12 -7.64
CA TYR A 511 -5.67 -16.66 -7.81
C TYR A 511 -4.61 -16.26 -8.81
N ARG A 512 -4.95 -15.27 -9.65
CA ARG A 512 -4.05 -14.57 -10.54
C ARG A 512 -4.17 -13.06 -10.26
N ASP A 513 -3.04 -12.40 -9.98
CA ASP A 513 -2.97 -10.98 -9.64
C ASP A 513 -3.92 -10.58 -8.49
N GLY A 514 -4.10 -11.49 -7.52
CA GLY A 514 -5.02 -11.34 -6.40
C GLY A 514 -6.50 -11.62 -6.72
N ILE A 515 -6.85 -11.84 -7.97
CA ILE A 515 -8.21 -12.18 -8.41
C ILE A 515 -8.38 -13.69 -8.41
N ARG A 516 -9.45 -14.21 -7.81
CA ARG A 516 -9.79 -15.63 -7.84
C ARG A 516 -10.27 -16.01 -9.23
N ILE A 517 -9.44 -16.78 -9.96
CA ILE A 517 -9.73 -17.26 -11.32
C ILE A 517 -10.37 -18.63 -11.36
N ALA A 518 -10.26 -19.40 -10.25
CA ALA A 518 -10.92 -20.69 -10.14
C ALA A 518 -11.23 -21.03 -8.68
N ASN A 519 -12.32 -21.77 -8.48
CA ASN A 519 -12.75 -22.30 -7.19
C ASN A 519 -13.18 -23.79 -7.33
N ASN A 520 -13.42 -24.44 -6.20
CA ASN A 520 -13.82 -25.85 -6.15
C ASN A 520 -12.87 -26.82 -6.88
N ILE A 521 -11.58 -26.48 -6.96
CA ILE A 521 -10.55 -27.34 -7.55
C ILE A 521 -10.21 -28.45 -6.56
N THR A 522 -10.39 -29.70 -6.95
CA THR A 522 -10.12 -30.88 -6.11
C THR A 522 -8.82 -31.59 -6.45
N THR A 523 -8.10 -31.08 -7.45
CA THR A 523 -6.77 -31.58 -7.85
C THR A 523 -5.70 -30.62 -7.37
N THR A 524 -4.45 -31.07 -7.29
CA THR A 524 -3.29 -30.23 -6.96
C THR A 524 -2.65 -29.62 -8.21
N THR A 525 -3.44 -29.43 -9.26
CA THR A 525 -2.99 -28.82 -10.53
C THR A 525 -4.12 -27.98 -11.13
N TYR A 526 -3.74 -26.91 -11.82
CA TYR A 526 -4.66 -26.07 -12.57
C TYR A 526 -3.94 -25.50 -13.79
N SER A 527 -4.65 -25.30 -14.90
CA SER A 527 -4.10 -24.66 -16.09
C SER A 527 -4.90 -23.42 -16.41
N ASP A 528 -4.22 -22.28 -16.48
CA ASP A 528 -4.76 -20.97 -16.83
C ASP A 528 -4.27 -20.53 -18.20
N HIS A 529 -5.19 -20.09 -19.07
CA HIS A 529 -4.86 -19.59 -20.40
C HIS A 529 -4.70 -18.06 -20.37
N LEU A 530 -3.51 -17.58 -20.75
CA LEU A 530 -3.23 -16.14 -20.83
C LEU A 530 -3.54 -15.60 -22.23
N ASN A 531 -4.56 -14.78 -22.34
CA ASN A 531 -4.92 -14.11 -23.60
C ASN A 531 -4.01 -12.94 -23.95
N TYR A 532 -3.37 -12.31 -22.94
CA TYR A 532 -2.65 -11.06 -23.09
C TYR A 532 -1.20 -11.19 -22.63
N GLY A 533 -0.32 -10.33 -23.15
CA GLY A 533 1.04 -10.13 -22.66
C GLY A 533 1.01 -9.29 -21.37
N GLY A 534 1.94 -9.57 -20.46
CA GLY A 534 2.05 -8.90 -19.16
C GLY A 534 2.74 -9.77 -18.12
N SER A 535 2.92 -9.21 -16.93
CA SER A 535 3.44 -9.93 -15.76
C SER A 535 2.29 -10.37 -14.88
N TYR A 536 2.28 -11.61 -14.49
CA TYR A 536 1.20 -12.25 -13.73
C TYR A 536 1.75 -12.91 -12.47
N THR A 537 1.00 -12.78 -11.38
CA THR A 537 1.34 -13.38 -10.10
C THR A 537 0.28 -14.40 -9.72
N TYR A 538 0.70 -15.62 -9.39
CA TYR A 538 -0.24 -16.68 -8.98
C TYR A 538 0.02 -17.13 -7.56
N TYR A 539 -1.06 -17.47 -6.87
CA TYR A 539 -1.05 -18.21 -5.62
C TYR A 539 -2.32 -19.08 -5.51
N VAL A 540 -2.28 -20.03 -4.58
CA VAL A 540 -3.38 -20.96 -4.33
C VAL A 540 -3.68 -20.99 -2.84
N THR A 541 -4.97 -21.02 -2.47
CA THR A 541 -5.43 -21.27 -1.10
C THR A 541 -6.15 -22.60 -1.02
N ALA A 542 -6.17 -23.21 0.16
CA ALA A 542 -6.93 -24.43 0.44
C ALA A 542 -8.14 -24.08 1.31
N VAL A 543 -9.32 -24.50 0.89
CA VAL A 543 -10.54 -24.43 1.70
C VAL A 543 -10.71 -25.73 2.46
N ILE A 544 -10.75 -25.66 3.78
CA ILE A 544 -10.80 -26.78 4.69
C ILE A 544 -12.26 -27.15 5.00
N ASP A 545 -13.09 -26.14 5.25
CA ASP A 545 -14.53 -26.23 5.42
C ASP A 545 -15.20 -24.88 5.10
N ASP A 546 -16.52 -24.78 5.32
CA ASP A 546 -17.30 -23.55 5.02
C ASP A 546 -16.82 -22.29 5.79
N SER A 547 -15.98 -22.43 6.81
CA SER A 547 -15.53 -21.36 7.70
C SER A 547 -14.01 -21.14 7.67
N HIS A 548 -13.23 -22.09 7.14
CA HIS A 548 -11.78 -22.07 7.28
C HIS A 548 -11.09 -22.16 5.91
N THR A 549 -10.31 -21.15 5.60
CA THR A 549 -9.43 -21.08 4.42
C THR A 549 -7.98 -20.91 4.88
N SER A 550 -7.07 -21.60 4.24
CA SER A 550 -5.63 -21.56 4.56
C SER A 550 -4.98 -20.24 4.19
N LEU A 551 -3.74 -20.02 4.67
CA LEU A 551 -2.83 -19.06 4.07
C LEU A 551 -2.61 -19.35 2.57
N PRO A 552 -2.25 -18.34 1.76
CA PRO A 552 -1.78 -18.56 0.40
C PRO A 552 -0.55 -19.49 0.35
N SER A 553 -0.39 -20.16 -0.77
CA SER A 553 0.88 -20.81 -1.13
C SER A 553 1.99 -19.76 -1.30
N ASN A 554 3.22 -20.24 -1.56
CA ASN A 554 4.22 -19.35 -2.15
C ASN A 554 3.70 -18.75 -3.47
N TYR A 555 4.20 -17.55 -3.81
CA TYR A 555 3.86 -16.86 -5.05
C TYR A 555 4.77 -17.34 -6.19
N VAL A 556 4.21 -17.44 -7.39
CA VAL A 556 4.96 -17.68 -8.63
C VAL A 556 4.67 -16.57 -9.62
N PHE A 557 5.68 -16.15 -10.37
CA PHE A 557 5.63 -15.03 -11.30
C PHE A 557 5.83 -15.53 -12.72
N ILE A 558 5.00 -15.08 -13.64
CA ILE A 558 5.04 -15.43 -15.06
C ILE A 558 5.02 -14.15 -15.87
N ASP A 559 5.97 -14.02 -16.80
CA ASP A 559 6.00 -12.96 -17.80
C ASP A 559 5.62 -13.52 -19.15
N LYS A 560 4.50 -13.06 -19.72
CA LYS A 560 4.13 -13.29 -21.11
C LYS A 560 4.52 -12.08 -21.94
N ALA A 561 5.26 -12.30 -23.02
CA ALA A 561 5.67 -11.20 -23.90
C ALA A 561 4.47 -10.44 -24.47
N VAL A 562 4.57 -9.11 -24.50
CA VAL A 562 3.66 -8.28 -25.30
C VAL A 562 4.12 -8.38 -26.74
N GLU A 563 3.27 -8.95 -27.57
CA GLU A 563 3.53 -9.13 -29.01
C GLU A 563 2.78 -8.09 -29.80
N ILE A 564 3.47 -7.41 -30.72
CA ILE A 564 2.89 -6.48 -31.68
C ILE A 564 3.15 -7.03 -33.07
N GLU A 565 2.08 -7.40 -33.74
CA GLU A 565 2.15 -7.81 -35.14
C GLU A 565 1.98 -6.59 -36.05
N ALA A 566 2.82 -6.51 -37.07
CA ALA A 566 2.79 -5.45 -38.08
C ALA A 566 2.79 -6.06 -39.47
N GLU A 567 1.64 -6.06 -40.12
CA GLU A 567 1.46 -6.63 -41.45
C GLU A 567 1.41 -5.53 -42.53
N VAL A 568 2.32 -5.57 -43.46
CA VAL A 568 2.34 -4.63 -44.61
C VAL A 568 1.35 -5.10 -45.68
N ILE A 569 0.31 -4.30 -45.92
CA ILE A 569 -0.72 -4.57 -46.90
C ILE A 569 -0.43 -3.82 -48.22
N ASN A 570 -0.10 -4.56 -49.23
CA ASN A 570 0.16 -4.06 -50.63
C ASN A 570 1.16 -2.90 -50.67
N ASN A 571 2.04 -2.78 -49.70
CA ASN A 571 2.97 -1.66 -49.50
C ASN A 571 2.30 -0.27 -49.38
N GLN A 572 1.00 -0.24 -49.04
CA GLN A 572 0.21 0.98 -48.92
C GLN A 572 -0.04 1.37 -47.49
N ARG A 573 -0.28 0.40 -46.62
CA ARG A 573 -0.61 0.57 -45.21
C ARG A 573 -0.02 -0.56 -44.40
N VAL A 574 0.05 -0.35 -43.11
CA VAL A 574 0.41 -1.40 -42.12
C VAL A 574 -0.76 -1.61 -41.22
N ASN A 575 -1.25 -2.84 -41.14
CA ASN A 575 -2.16 -3.25 -40.12
C ASN A 575 -1.37 -3.69 -38.90
N LEU A 576 -1.77 -3.17 -37.74
CA LEU A 576 -1.17 -3.49 -36.45
C LEU A 576 -2.20 -4.22 -35.61
N SER A 577 -1.77 -5.22 -34.87
CA SER A 577 -2.51 -5.87 -33.79
C SER A 577 -1.57 -6.19 -32.64
N TRP A 578 -2.10 -6.21 -31.41
CA TRP A 578 -1.28 -6.52 -30.24
C TRP A 578 -2.09 -7.27 -29.18
N ASN A 579 -1.38 -8.04 -28.34
CA ASN A 579 -1.95 -8.88 -27.28
C ASN A 579 -1.90 -8.21 -25.90
N MET A 580 -2.16 -6.90 -25.83
CA MET A 580 -2.15 -6.15 -24.58
C MET A 580 -3.58 -5.76 -24.20
N PRO A 581 -4.00 -5.96 -22.91
CA PRO A 581 -5.31 -5.49 -22.47
C PRO A 581 -5.28 -3.95 -22.34
N ASN A 582 -6.35 -3.32 -22.79
CA ASN A 582 -6.52 -1.86 -22.66
C ASN A 582 -7.40 -1.46 -21.48
N SER A 583 -8.04 -2.41 -20.80
CA SER A 583 -9.06 -2.07 -19.81
C SER A 583 -9.38 -3.21 -18.86
N ILE A 584 -9.85 -2.85 -17.66
CA ILE A 584 -10.68 -3.72 -16.84
C ILE A 584 -12.05 -3.78 -17.50
N VAL A 585 -12.52 -4.96 -17.84
CA VAL A 585 -13.83 -5.18 -18.47
C VAL A 585 -14.61 -6.15 -17.59
N ASP A 586 -15.83 -5.75 -17.21
CA ASP A 586 -16.75 -6.62 -16.51
C ASP A 586 -18.16 -6.49 -17.06
N GLY A 587 -18.68 -7.56 -17.66
CA GLY A 587 -20.08 -7.72 -18.07
C GLY A 587 -20.81 -8.72 -17.18
N PHE A 588 -20.22 -9.09 -16.03
CA PHE A 588 -20.77 -10.06 -15.07
C PHE A 588 -21.04 -11.46 -15.63
N GLU A 589 -20.43 -11.81 -16.77
CA GLU A 589 -20.69 -13.08 -17.49
C GLU A 589 -20.11 -14.32 -16.77
N SER A 590 -19.28 -14.11 -15.74
CA SER A 590 -18.90 -15.19 -14.80
C SER A 590 -20.09 -15.69 -13.94
N GLY A 591 -21.17 -14.91 -13.85
CA GLY A 591 -22.31 -15.21 -12.98
C GLY A 591 -22.06 -14.92 -11.50
N ASP A 592 -20.99 -14.17 -11.18
CA ASP A 592 -20.59 -13.77 -9.83
C ASP A 592 -19.86 -12.42 -9.84
N PHE A 593 -19.39 -11.99 -8.66
CA PHE A 593 -18.60 -10.76 -8.48
C PHE A 593 -17.10 -11.03 -8.31
N TYR A 594 -16.59 -12.19 -8.72
CA TYR A 594 -15.21 -12.58 -8.44
C TYR A 594 -14.24 -12.33 -9.60
N GLN A 595 -14.73 -11.99 -10.78
CA GLN A 595 -13.90 -11.69 -11.94
C GLN A 595 -13.08 -10.41 -11.76
N ASN A 596 -13.64 -9.44 -11.05
CA ASN A 596 -12.97 -8.24 -10.57
C ASN A 596 -13.30 -8.06 -9.09
N MET A 597 -12.50 -7.24 -8.36
CA MET A 597 -12.67 -7.10 -6.92
C MET A 597 -13.83 -6.15 -6.58
N TRP A 598 -15.01 -6.70 -6.66
CA TRP A 598 -16.20 -6.00 -6.24
C TRP A 598 -16.39 -6.10 -4.72
N PHE A 599 -16.54 -4.96 -4.08
CA PHE A 599 -16.97 -4.86 -2.70
C PHE A 599 -18.46 -4.65 -2.68
N ASN A 600 -19.14 -5.61 -2.11
CA ASN A 600 -20.58 -5.67 -2.07
C ASN A 600 -21.06 -5.43 -0.64
N ASP A 601 -21.95 -4.46 -0.44
CA ASP A 601 -22.48 -4.12 0.88
C ASP A 601 -23.18 -5.33 1.50
N ALA A 602 -22.66 -5.83 2.62
CA ALA A 602 -23.21 -7.02 3.29
C ALA A 602 -24.62 -6.81 3.83
N ALA A 603 -24.99 -5.56 4.18
CA ALA A 603 -26.31 -5.24 4.69
C ALA A 603 -27.37 -5.13 3.58
N SER A 604 -26.94 -4.77 2.36
CA SER A 604 -27.79 -4.56 1.19
C SER A 604 -27.07 -5.01 -0.08
N PRO A 605 -26.74 -6.31 -0.21
CA PRO A 605 -25.84 -6.77 -1.26
C PRO A 605 -26.47 -6.67 -2.65
N TRP A 606 -25.68 -6.26 -3.64
CA TRP A 606 -26.03 -6.44 -5.03
C TRP A 606 -26.01 -7.93 -5.39
N VAL A 607 -26.79 -8.30 -6.39
CA VAL A 607 -26.92 -9.68 -6.87
C VAL A 607 -26.72 -9.74 -8.37
N ILE A 608 -26.22 -10.87 -8.86
CA ILE A 608 -26.20 -11.16 -10.29
C ILE A 608 -27.63 -11.46 -10.77
N SER A 609 -28.01 -10.89 -11.90
CA SER A 609 -29.35 -10.95 -12.45
C SER A 609 -29.33 -11.30 -13.93
N THR A 610 -30.27 -12.16 -14.34
CA THR A 610 -30.58 -12.46 -15.75
C THR A 610 -31.73 -11.60 -16.29
N ASN A 611 -32.20 -10.65 -15.51
CA ASN A 611 -33.37 -9.83 -15.88
C ASN A 611 -32.95 -8.73 -16.87
N ASN A 612 -33.07 -9.02 -18.17
CA ASN A 612 -32.88 -8.09 -19.27
C ASN A 612 -31.48 -7.39 -19.19
N PRO A 613 -30.34 -8.13 -19.23
CA PRO A 613 -29.03 -7.53 -19.27
C PRO A 613 -28.83 -6.63 -20.49
N SER A 614 -27.86 -5.71 -20.44
CA SER A 614 -27.52 -4.85 -21.59
C SER A 614 -26.86 -5.65 -22.71
N SER A 615 -26.03 -6.61 -22.31
CA SER A 615 -25.42 -7.61 -23.22
C SER A 615 -25.30 -8.96 -22.50
N GLY A 616 -24.99 -10.03 -23.25
CA GLY A 616 -24.75 -11.35 -22.67
C GLY A 616 -25.92 -11.96 -21.94
N VAL A 617 -25.66 -12.61 -20.81
CA VAL A 617 -26.64 -13.35 -20.00
C VAL A 617 -26.89 -12.72 -18.64
N TYR A 618 -25.92 -12.00 -18.09
CA TYR A 618 -25.91 -11.50 -16.73
C TYR A 618 -25.71 -9.99 -16.66
N CYS A 619 -26.16 -9.38 -15.59
CA CYS A 619 -25.88 -8.01 -15.16
C CYS A 619 -25.89 -7.93 -13.64
N ALA A 620 -25.34 -6.88 -13.04
CA ALA A 620 -25.48 -6.65 -11.61
C ALA A 620 -26.74 -5.84 -11.29
N LYS A 621 -27.41 -6.21 -10.20
CA LYS A 621 -28.66 -5.60 -9.73
C LYS A 621 -28.55 -5.25 -8.26
N SER A 622 -28.93 -4.00 -7.90
CA SER A 622 -29.06 -3.60 -6.49
C SER A 622 -30.21 -4.35 -5.83
N THR A 623 -30.04 -4.68 -4.54
CA THR A 623 -31.16 -5.16 -3.73
C THR A 623 -31.83 -4.02 -2.98
N ASN A 624 -33.06 -4.27 -2.54
CA ASN A 624 -33.87 -3.30 -1.87
C ASN A 624 -34.25 -3.84 -0.50
N VAL A 625 -33.62 -3.38 0.56
CA VAL A 625 -33.76 -3.94 1.92
C VAL A 625 -34.59 -3.09 2.88
N GLY A 626 -35.18 -1.99 2.45
CA GLY A 626 -36.10 -1.21 3.28
C GLY A 626 -36.14 0.27 2.92
N MET A 627 -37.12 0.99 3.52
CA MET A 627 -37.17 2.44 3.36
C MET A 627 -35.98 3.12 4.03
N PHE A 628 -35.45 4.16 3.42
CA PHE A 628 -34.28 4.93 3.87
C PHE A 628 -32.97 4.13 3.91
N SER A 629 -32.85 3.13 3.05
CA SER A 629 -31.65 2.31 2.91
C SER A 629 -30.89 2.65 1.63
N THR A 630 -29.61 2.29 1.63
CA THR A 630 -28.75 2.33 0.45
C THR A 630 -28.17 0.96 0.18
N SER A 631 -27.85 0.69 -1.09
CA SER A 631 -27.17 -0.51 -1.55
C SER A 631 -26.03 -0.08 -2.45
N SER A 632 -24.80 -0.42 -2.08
CA SER A 632 -23.58 -0.01 -2.78
C SER A 632 -22.83 -1.21 -3.34
N LEU A 633 -22.31 -1.05 -4.56
CA LEU A 633 -21.37 -1.96 -5.19
C LEU A 633 -20.14 -1.14 -5.60
N THR A 634 -18.97 -1.53 -5.13
CA THR A 634 -17.75 -0.74 -5.25
C THR A 634 -16.64 -1.52 -5.96
N LEU A 635 -15.89 -0.84 -6.82
CA LEU A 635 -14.71 -1.37 -7.51
C LEU A 635 -13.52 -0.46 -7.24
N GLY A 636 -12.45 -1.01 -6.66
CA GLY A 636 -11.17 -0.33 -6.52
C GLY A 636 -10.34 -0.43 -7.81
N VAL A 637 -9.81 0.68 -8.29
CA VAL A 637 -8.96 0.72 -9.49
C VAL A 637 -7.72 1.57 -9.26
N ASN A 638 -6.59 1.14 -9.82
CA ASN A 638 -5.38 1.96 -9.90
C ASN A 638 -5.20 2.43 -11.34
N ILE A 639 -5.19 3.72 -11.55
CA ILE A 639 -5.15 4.35 -12.88
C ILE A 639 -3.75 4.97 -13.10
N PRO A 640 -2.92 4.39 -13.98
CA PRO A 640 -1.57 4.91 -14.22
C PRO A 640 -1.56 6.20 -15.04
N VAL A 641 -2.53 6.38 -15.94
CA VAL A 641 -2.69 7.60 -16.76
C VAL A 641 -4.17 7.92 -16.89
N THR A 642 -4.50 9.17 -17.17
CA THR A 642 -5.90 9.60 -17.40
C THR A 642 -6.61 8.67 -18.37
N CYS A 643 -7.73 8.08 -17.96
CA CYS A 643 -8.52 7.16 -18.77
C CYS A 643 -10.01 7.43 -18.64
N ILE A 644 -10.82 6.58 -19.26
CA ILE A 644 -12.29 6.70 -19.24
C ILE A 644 -12.87 5.46 -18.59
N ILE A 645 -13.71 5.67 -17.56
CA ILE A 645 -14.67 4.66 -17.10
C ILE A 645 -15.96 4.80 -17.92
N SER A 646 -16.47 3.69 -18.42
CA SER A 646 -17.78 3.61 -19.06
C SER A 646 -18.54 2.42 -18.53
N TYR A 647 -19.85 2.54 -18.42
CA TYR A 647 -20.72 1.45 -18.02
C TYR A 647 -22.13 1.65 -18.58
N ASP A 648 -22.88 0.58 -18.76
CA ASP A 648 -24.29 0.64 -19.05
C ASP A 648 -25.08 0.61 -17.75
N ALA A 649 -26.10 1.44 -17.64
CA ALA A 649 -27.01 1.42 -16.50
C ALA A 649 -28.46 1.55 -16.93
N ARG A 650 -29.35 0.88 -16.20
CA ARG A 650 -30.80 1.10 -16.23
C ARG A 650 -31.38 1.16 -14.82
N ILE A 651 -32.47 1.86 -14.66
CA ILE A 651 -33.15 1.95 -13.40
C ILE A 651 -34.67 1.86 -13.60
N SER A 652 -35.32 1.23 -12.64
CA SER A 652 -36.76 1.27 -12.47
C SER A 652 -37.07 1.54 -11.02
N CYS A 653 -37.48 2.75 -10.68
CA CYS A 653 -37.69 3.14 -9.29
C CYS A 653 -38.71 4.24 -9.12
N PHE A 654 -39.29 4.32 -7.92
CA PHE A 654 -40.14 5.43 -7.52
C PHE A 654 -39.38 6.78 -7.60
N PRO A 655 -40.02 7.89 -8.00
CA PRO A 655 -39.33 9.17 -8.28
C PRO A 655 -38.47 9.76 -7.13
N LEU A 656 -38.70 9.35 -5.89
CA LEU A 656 -37.87 9.76 -4.74
C LEU A 656 -36.62 8.86 -4.54
N ASN A 657 -36.56 7.70 -5.22
CA ASN A 657 -35.44 6.80 -5.21
C ASN A 657 -34.49 7.15 -6.35
N GLY A 658 -33.26 6.59 -6.34
CA GLY A 658 -32.34 6.85 -7.44
C GLY A 658 -31.07 6.05 -7.36
N GLY A 659 -30.44 5.88 -8.54
CA GLY A 659 -29.11 5.34 -8.72
C GLY A 659 -28.10 6.44 -8.99
N GLY A 660 -26.89 6.30 -8.44
CA GLY A 660 -25.80 7.22 -8.66
C GLY A 660 -24.47 6.50 -8.89
N PHE A 661 -23.55 7.19 -9.50
CA PHE A 661 -22.17 6.76 -9.64
C PHE A 661 -21.26 7.77 -8.97
N LEU A 662 -20.34 7.28 -8.14
CA LEU A 662 -19.40 8.10 -7.39
C LEU A 662 -17.95 7.67 -7.73
N ILE A 663 -17.08 8.64 -7.80
CA ILE A 663 -15.62 8.45 -7.82
C ILE A 663 -15.09 9.07 -6.55
N ASP A 664 -14.42 8.28 -5.70
CA ASP A 664 -13.82 8.74 -4.44
C ASP A 664 -14.84 9.48 -3.54
N ASN A 665 -16.04 8.90 -3.40
CA ASN A 665 -17.19 9.46 -2.69
C ASN A 665 -17.80 10.74 -3.30
N MET A 666 -17.33 11.17 -4.46
CA MET A 666 -17.92 12.33 -5.16
C MET A 666 -18.87 11.88 -6.27
N GLN A 667 -20.14 12.32 -6.19
CA GLN A 667 -21.14 12.02 -7.19
C GLN A 667 -20.71 12.51 -8.58
N GLN A 668 -20.81 11.62 -9.56
CA GLN A 668 -20.56 11.92 -10.97
C GLN A 668 -21.89 12.03 -11.73
N GLY A 669 -22.08 13.15 -12.42
CA GLY A 669 -23.34 13.41 -13.12
C GLY A 669 -24.57 13.58 -12.21
N GLU A 670 -25.74 13.48 -12.77
CA GLU A 670 -27.03 13.57 -12.05
C GLU A 670 -27.45 12.18 -11.55
N THR A 671 -28.17 12.15 -10.44
CA THR A 671 -28.79 10.91 -9.95
C THR A 671 -29.83 10.42 -10.98
N ILE A 672 -29.70 9.16 -11.40
CA ILE A 672 -30.61 8.49 -12.33
C ILE A 672 -31.88 8.09 -11.57
N LYS A 673 -33.07 8.51 -12.05
CA LYS A 673 -34.35 8.32 -11.37
C LYS A 673 -35.45 7.89 -12.34
N ASP A 674 -36.58 7.47 -11.80
CA ASP A 674 -37.76 7.04 -12.53
C ASP A 674 -37.53 5.76 -13.36
N GLU A 675 -37.99 5.74 -14.60
CA GLU A 675 -37.81 4.63 -15.56
C GLU A 675 -36.77 5.06 -16.61
N VAL A 676 -35.51 4.62 -16.47
CA VAL A 676 -34.48 4.87 -17.46
C VAL A 676 -34.04 3.53 -18.08
N PRO A 677 -34.20 3.38 -19.41
CA PRO A 677 -33.72 2.18 -20.13
C PRO A 677 -32.19 2.13 -20.10
N TRP A 678 -31.60 0.98 -20.49
CA TRP A 678 -30.15 0.85 -20.64
C TRP A 678 -29.54 2.04 -21.39
N THR A 679 -28.65 2.73 -20.71
CA THR A 679 -28.00 3.95 -21.20
C THR A 679 -26.51 3.87 -20.85
N ARG A 680 -25.62 4.21 -21.80
CA ARG A 680 -24.18 4.25 -21.62
C ARG A 680 -23.77 5.54 -20.93
N TYR A 681 -23.03 5.44 -19.84
CA TYR A 681 -22.42 6.55 -19.11
C TYR A 681 -20.90 6.46 -19.22
N SER A 682 -20.23 7.63 -19.23
CA SER A 682 -18.76 7.69 -19.32
C SER A 682 -18.24 8.88 -18.53
N PHE A 683 -17.16 8.66 -17.78
CA PHE A 683 -16.52 9.69 -16.94
C PHE A 683 -15.00 9.55 -17.05
N THR A 684 -14.27 10.66 -16.85
CA THR A 684 -12.82 10.67 -16.88
C THR A 684 -12.28 10.31 -15.49
N LEU A 685 -11.31 9.38 -15.44
CA LEU A 685 -10.51 9.06 -14.27
C LEU A 685 -9.13 9.69 -14.44
N THR A 686 -8.67 10.36 -13.39
CA THR A 686 -7.30 10.90 -13.31
C THR A 686 -6.30 9.81 -12.88
N PRO A 687 -4.98 10.01 -13.04
CA PRO A 687 -4.01 9.07 -12.48
C PRO A 687 -4.14 8.97 -10.95
N GLY A 688 -4.03 7.77 -10.42
CA GLY A 688 -4.09 7.47 -8.98
C GLY A 688 -4.98 6.28 -8.66
N ASN A 689 -5.11 6.00 -7.36
CA ASN A 689 -6.07 5.03 -6.85
C ASN A 689 -7.44 5.67 -6.75
N HIS A 690 -8.46 5.01 -7.29
CA HIS A 690 -9.84 5.46 -7.23
C HIS A 690 -10.76 4.37 -6.69
N GLN A 691 -11.76 4.80 -5.96
CA GLN A 691 -12.89 3.98 -5.56
C GLN A 691 -14.09 4.36 -6.44
N LEU A 692 -14.55 3.41 -7.25
CA LEU A 692 -15.71 3.55 -8.12
C LEU A 692 -16.92 2.92 -7.41
N GLU A 693 -17.94 3.70 -7.09
CA GLU A 693 -19.13 3.22 -6.37
C GLU A 693 -20.39 3.42 -7.19
N TRP A 694 -21.17 2.36 -7.38
CA TRP A 694 -22.54 2.41 -7.87
C TRP A 694 -23.49 2.24 -6.69
N LYS A 695 -24.27 3.26 -6.42
CA LYS A 695 -25.11 3.37 -5.24
C LYS A 695 -26.56 3.53 -5.58
N TYR A 696 -27.41 2.69 -5.03
CA TYR A 696 -28.86 2.83 -5.10
C TYR A 696 -29.40 3.31 -3.76
N ALA A 697 -30.18 4.39 -3.77
CA ALA A 697 -30.83 4.94 -2.58
C ALA A 697 -32.34 4.72 -2.65
N ASN A 698 -32.89 4.03 -1.65
CA ASN A 698 -34.30 3.76 -1.52
C ASN A 698 -34.91 4.61 -0.40
N GLN A 699 -35.73 5.59 -0.74
CA GLN A 699 -36.47 6.44 0.22
C GLN A 699 -37.90 5.97 0.44
N LEU A 700 -38.52 5.40 -0.58
CA LEU A 700 -39.91 4.93 -0.55
C LEU A 700 -40.11 3.72 -1.47
N ALA A 701 -40.81 2.72 -1.00
CA ALA A 701 -41.20 1.54 -1.77
C ALA A 701 -42.71 1.57 -2.07
N GLU A 702 -43.12 2.46 -2.97
CA GLU A 702 -44.53 2.56 -3.41
C GLU A 702 -44.63 2.44 -4.94
N GLY A 703 -45.71 1.87 -5.45
CA GLY A 703 -46.04 1.73 -6.88
C GLY A 703 -45.51 0.44 -7.53
N ASP A 704 -45.80 0.29 -8.83
CA ASP A 704 -45.49 -0.90 -9.66
C ASP A 704 -44.08 -0.82 -10.25
N TYR A 705 -43.07 -0.35 -9.48
CA TYR A 705 -41.69 -0.24 -9.89
C TYR A 705 -40.90 -1.46 -9.42
N GLU A 706 -39.81 -1.85 -10.17
CA GLU A 706 -38.88 -2.88 -9.73
C GLU A 706 -38.05 -2.43 -8.51
N ASN A 707 -37.95 -1.11 -8.29
CA ASN A 707 -37.15 -0.46 -7.26
C ASN A 707 -35.72 -1.01 -7.22
N ALA A 708 -35.06 -1.01 -8.37
CA ALA A 708 -33.71 -1.52 -8.54
C ALA A 708 -32.91 -0.70 -9.57
N PHE A 709 -31.62 -0.62 -9.31
CA PHE A 709 -30.59 -0.07 -10.18
C PHE A 709 -29.76 -1.22 -10.74
N TYR A 710 -29.56 -1.23 -12.05
CA TYR A 710 -28.83 -2.27 -12.76
C TYR A 710 -27.63 -1.66 -13.47
N ILE A 711 -26.51 -2.38 -13.47
CA ILE A 711 -25.32 -2.02 -14.22
C ILE A 711 -24.77 -3.21 -15.00
N ASP A 712 -24.10 -2.90 -16.11
CA ASP A 712 -23.53 -3.89 -17.03
C ASP A 712 -22.42 -3.26 -17.85
N ASN A 713 -21.61 -4.07 -18.54
CA ASN A 713 -20.59 -3.65 -19.49
C ASN A 713 -19.65 -2.56 -18.95
N ILE A 714 -19.12 -2.77 -17.74
CA ILE A 714 -18.17 -1.85 -17.14
C ILE A 714 -16.83 -1.97 -17.89
N THR A 715 -16.31 -0.82 -18.29
CA THR A 715 -15.01 -0.70 -18.96
C THR A 715 -14.23 0.43 -18.31
N VAL A 716 -13.07 0.12 -17.74
CA VAL A 716 -12.10 1.11 -17.24
C VAL A 716 -10.84 0.96 -18.09
N GLY A 717 -10.53 1.91 -18.96
CA GLY A 717 -9.50 1.68 -19.94
C GLY A 717 -8.62 2.87 -20.26
N ASN A 718 -7.35 2.56 -20.57
CA ASN A 718 -6.41 3.47 -21.19
C ASN A 718 -6.44 3.21 -22.69
N PRO A 719 -6.75 4.21 -23.48
CA PRO A 719 -6.56 4.11 -24.92
C PRO A 719 -5.05 3.98 -25.22
N PHE A 720 -4.74 3.22 -26.26
CA PHE A 720 -3.38 3.04 -26.71
C PHE A 720 -2.87 4.27 -27.46
N ASN A 721 -1.62 4.65 -27.20
CA ASN A 721 -0.87 5.50 -28.12
C ASN A 721 -0.02 4.62 -29.03
N VAL A 722 -0.07 4.89 -30.34
CA VAL A 722 0.65 4.13 -31.36
C VAL A 722 1.79 4.96 -31.92
N TYR A 723 2.96 4.36 -31.95
CA TYR A 723 4.21 4.99 -32.35
C TYR A 723 4.80 4.31 -33.60
N ARG A 724 5.61 5.06 -34.34
CA ARG A 724 6.45 4.54 -35.40
C ARG A 724 7.84 5.16 -35.29
N ALA A 725 8.87 4.36 -35.50
CA ALA A 725 10.25 4.80 -35.50
C ALA A 725 11.06 4.01 -36.55
N TYR A 726 12.25 4.46 -36.90
CA TYR A 726 13.23 3.58 -37.54
C TYR A 726 13.67 2.49 -36.53
N CYS A 727 14.17 1.37 -37.06
CA CYS A 727 14.62 0.25 -36.21
C CYS A 727 15.73 0.61 -35.21
N ASP A 728 16.54 1.61 -35.56
CA ASP A 728 17.56 2.16 -34.66
C ASP A 728 17.00 3.08 -33.56
N GLY A 729 15.68 3.28 -33.56
CA GLY A 729 14.97 4.15 -32.61
C GLY A 729 14.90 5.62 -33.02
N SER A 730 15.52 6.00 -34.12
CA SER A 730 15.47 7.39 -34.62
C SER A 730 14.08 7.70 -35.23
N ASP A 731 13.77 9.00 -35.34
CA ASP A 731 12.54 9.55 -35.91
C ASP A 731 11.25 9.01 -35.23
N LEU A 732 11.27 8.95 -33.89
CA LEU A 732 10.11 8.54 -33.08
C LEU A 732 8.93 9.49 -33.34
N THR A 733 7.83 8.93 -33.84
CA THR A 733 6.63 9.68 -34.21
C THR A 733 5.40 9.02 -33.55
N VAL A 734 4.58 9.80 -32.85
CA VAL A 734 3.23 9.38 -32.46
C VAL A 734 2.35 9.42 -33.69
N ILE A 735 1.81 8.29 -34.10
CA ILE A 735 0.97 8.19 -35.33
C ILE A 735 -0.51 8.10 -35.01
N ALA A 736 -0.86 7.71 -33.79
CA ALA A 736 -2.21 7.79 -33.26
C ALA A 736 -2.19 7.90 -31.73
N GLU A 737 -3.16 8.62 -31.20
CA GLU A 737 -3.42 8.74 -29.76
C GLU A 737 -4.83 8.26 -29.45
N ALA A 738 -5.04 7.77 -28.26
CA ALA A 738 -6.34 7.35 -27.75
C ALA A 738 -7.03 6.27 -28.63
N VAL A 739 -6.27 5.29 -29.12
CA VAL A 739 -6.80 4.16 -29.89
C VAL A 739 -7.50 3.20 -28.93
N PRO A 740 -8.83 2.97 -29.05
CA PRO A 740 -9.60 2.23 -28.05
C PRO A 740 -9.48 0.69 -28.18
N GLU A 741 -9.03 0.19 -29.33
CA GLU A 741 -8.95 -1.23 -29.64
C GLU A 741 -7.50 -1.68 -29.77
N ALA A 742 -7.23 -2.96 -29.51
CA ALA A 742 -5.90 -3.54 -29.65
C ALA A 742 -5.48 -3.77 -31.13
N GLN A 743 -5.84 -2.85 -31.99
CA GLN A 743 -5.53 -2.84 -33.40
C GLN A 743 -5.51 -1.41 -33.97
N PHE A 744 -4.70 -1.20 -34.99
CA PHE A 744 -4.61 0.09 -35.69
C PHE A 744 -4.14 -0.09 -37.13
N THR A 745 -4.58 0.77 -38.05
CA THR A 745 -4.10 0.77 -39.42
C THR A 745 -3.34 2.06 -39.72
N ASP A 746 -2.03 1.96 -39.92
CA ASP A 746 -1.19 3.08 -40.41
C ASP A 746 -1.35 3.26 -41.91
N ASN A 747 -2.18 4.21 -42.32
CA ASN A 747 -2.34 4.63 -43.70
C ASN A 747 -1.21 5.57 -44.18
N GLY A 748 -0.34 5.97 -43.25
CA GLY A 748 0.83 6.81 -43.57
C GLY A 748 2.05 6.07 -44.08
N TRP A 749 1.94 4.75 -44.26
CA TRP A 749 3.06 3.91 -44.70
C TRP A 749 3.55 4.18 -46.12
N ALA A 750 2.63 4.36 -47.09
CA ALA A 750 2.97 4.48 -48.49
C ALA A 750 4.02 5.58 -48.81
N PRO A 751 3.91 6.81 -48.30
CA PRO A 751 4.85 7.89 -48.59
C PRO A 751 6.17 7.82 -47.82
N LEU A 752 6.35 6.89 -46.90
CA LEU A 752 7.57 6.83 -46.09
C LEU A 752 8.81 6.50 -46.97
N PRO A 753 9.98 7.03 -46.58
CA PRO A 753 11.26 6.63 -47.21
C PRO A 753 11.50 5.12 -47.09
N MET A 754 12.34 4.59 -47.97
CA MET A 754 12.81 3.20 -47.84
C MET A 754 13.67 3.06 -46.59
N GLY A 755 13.49 1.98 -45.87
CA GLY A 755 14.19 1.74 -44.62
C GLY A 755 13.55 0.65 -43.80
N GLN A 756 14.09 0.42 -42.62
CA GLN A 756 13.54 -0.51 -41.63
C GLN A 756 12.79 0.26 -40.53
N TYR A 757 11.54 -0.10 -40.31
CA TYR A 757 10.67 0.53 -39.35
C TYR A 757 10.21 -0.46 -38.29
N LYS A 758 9.89 0.06 -37.12
CA LYS A 758 9.20 -0.66 -36.04
C LYS A 758 8.02 0.16 -35.55
N TYR A 759 7.00 -0.54 -35.05
CA TYR A 759 5.81 0.07 -34.46
C TYR A 759 5.79 -0.16 -32.98
N GLY A 760 5.38 0.84 -32.23
CA GLY A 760 5.29 0.80 -30.78
C GLY A 760 3.89 1.07 -30.27
N VAL A 761 3.55 0.49 -29.14
CA VAL A 761 2.29 0.70 -28.43
C VAL A 761 2.56 1.00 -26.97
N SER A 762 1.86 1.99 -26.42
CA SER A 762 1.94 2.37 -25.01
C SER A 762 0.54 2.62 -24.44
N ILE A 763 0.34 2.27 -23.17
CA ILE A 763 -0.89 2.56 -22.39
C ILE A 763 -0.64 3.59 -21.30
N ASP A 764 0.59 4.04 -21.10
CA ASP A 764 1.02 4.93 -20.03
C ASP A 764 1.55 6.29 -20.53
N GLY A 765 1.04 6.74 -21.69
CA GLY A 765 1.41 8.01 -22.30
C GLY A 765 2.80 8.03 -22.93
N GLY A 766 3.43 6.86 -23.12
CA GLY A 766 4.74 6.73 -23.74
C GLY A 766 5.90 6.58 -22.77
N ASN A 767 5.65 6.43 -21.47
CA ASN A 767 6.70 6.10 -20.50
C ASN A 767 7.27 4.71 -20.80
N THR A 768 6.40 3.74 -21.11
CA THR A 768 6.79 2.42 -21.60
C THR A 768 6.23 2.21 -23.00
N ILE A 769 7.09 1.91 -23.96
CA ILE A 769 6.67 1.60 -25.34
C ILE A 769 7.12 0.17 -25.67
N TYR A 770 6.14 -0.70 -25.91
CA TYR A 770 6.38 -2.04 -26.42
C TYR A 770 6.54 -1.98 -27.94
N TRP A 771 7.49 -2.72 -28.52
CA TRP A 771 7.88 -2.61 -29.91
C TRP A 771 7.65 -3.90 -30.68
N SER A 772 7.18 -3.78 -31.94
CA SER A 772 7.16 -4.86 -32.92
C SER A 772 8.57 -5.22 -33.39
N ASP A 773 8.69 -6.34 -34.04
CA ASP A 773 9.82 -6.60 -34.91
C ASP A 773 9.96 -5.54 -35.99
N CYS A 774 11.17 -5.44 -36.54
CA CYS A 774 11.44 -4.53 -37.64
C CYS A 774 10.82 -5.04 -38.96
N ILE A 775 10.15 -4.13 -39.66
CA ILE A 775 9.59 -4.40 -40.99
C ILE A 775 10.32 -3.58 -42.06
N ASP A 776 10.59 -4.23 -43.18
CA ASP A 776 11.30 -3.62 -44.29
C ASP A 776 10.35 -2.85 -45.22
N LYS A 777 10.64 -1.58 -45.43
CA LYS A 777 10.05 -0.84 -46.53
C LYS A 777 10.99 -0.86 -47.72
N THR A 778 10.73 -1.80 -48.64
CA THR A 778 11.61 -2.12 -49.75
C THR A 778 11.21 -1.43 -51.05
N THR A 779 9.94 -0.97 -51.15
CA THR A 779 9.44 -0.31 -52.35
C THR A 779 8.65 0.94 -51.97
N VAL A 780 8.72 1.96 -52.84
CA VAL A 780 7.83 3.12 -52.71
C VAL A 780 6.52 2.76 -53.40
N GLY A 781 5.46 2.66 -52.63
CA GLY A 781 4.14 2.31 -53.16
C GLY A 781 3.61 3.36 -54.15
N LEU A 782 3.15 2.89 -55.28
CA LEU A 782 2.23 3.65 -56.13
C LEU A 782 0.82 3.22 -55.73
N ASP A 783 -0.13 4.18 -55.55
CA ASP A 783 -1.51 3.82 -55.21
C ASP A 783 -2.04 2.83 -56.27
N GLU A 784 -2.29 1.60 -55.90
CA GLU A 784 -3.13 0.72 -56.70
C GLU A 784 -4.56 1.27 -56.62
N THR A 785 -5.06 1.81 -57.68
CA THR A 785 -6.49 2.06 -57.82
C THR A 785 -7.20 0.72 -57.93
N GLU A 786 -8.25 0.47 -57.12
CA GLU A 786 -9.07 -0.76 -57.14
C GLU A 786 -9.66 -1.14 -58.52
N ASP A 787 -9.58 -0.25 -59.46
CA ASP A 787 -9.92 -0.45 -60.87
C ASP A 787 -8.67 -0.67 -61.71
N VAL A 788 -8.51 -1.86 -62.27
CA VAL A 788 -7.42 -2.23 -63.15
C VAL A 788 -7.44 -1.30 -64.40
N ALA A 789 -6.82 -0.15 -64.26
CA ALA A 789 -6.64 0.77 -65.39
C ALA A 789 -5.47 0.25 -66.27
N VAL A 790 -5.72 0.10 -67.57
CA VAL A 790 -4.66 -0.36 -68.53
C VAL A 790 -3.66 0.75 -68.67
N ILE A 791 -2.42 0.54 -68.24
CA ILE A 791 -1.32 1.49 -68.42
C ILE A 791 -0.99 1.54 -69.96
N ARG A 792 -1.03 2.74 -70.49
CA ARG A 792 -0.72 2.99 -71.89
C ARG A 792 0.66 3.60 -72.10
N HIS A 793 1.11 4.40 -71.15
CA HIS A 793 2.40 5.08 -71.25
C HIS A 793 2.92 5.40 -69.86
N LEU A 794 4.20 5.20 -69.55
CA LEU A 794 4.89 5.50 -68.32
C LEU A 794 6.08 6.42 -68.56
N THR A 795 6.10 7.60 -67.93
CA THR A 795 7.20 8.54 -67.99
C THR A 795 7.68 8.85 -66.55
N ILE A 796 8.98 8.80 -66.36
CA ILE A 796 9.60 9.17 -65.07
C ILE A 796 10.56 10.32 -65.35
N VAL A 797 10.39 11.42 -64.57
CA VAL A 797 11.24 12.62 -64.61
C VAL A 797 11.95 12.84 -63.31
N ASN A 798 13.18 13.36 -63.37
CA ASN A 798 13.93 13.75 -62.19
C ASN A 798 13.55 15.18 -61.73
N THR A 799 14.16 15.67 -60.66
CA THR A 799 13.93 17.02 -60.11
C THR A 799 14.41 18.17 -61.02
N LEU A 800 15.06 17.86 -62.12
CA LEU A 800 15.48 18.81 -63.15
C LEU A 800 14.59 18.73 -64.41
N ASP A 801 13.38 18.14 -64.29
CA ASP A 801 12.43 17.90 -65.38
C ASP A 801 13.01 17.10 -66.57
N GLN A 802 14.07 16.34 -66.32
CA GLN A 802 14.65 15.46 -67.33
C GLN A 802 13.94 14.11 -67.33
N VAL A 803 13.50 13.62 -68.46
CA VAL A 803 12.92 12.31 -68.63
C VAL A 803 14.02 11.25 -68.45
N VAL A 804 13.94 10.45 -67.42
CA VAL A 804 14.87 9.38 -67.08
C VAL A 804 14.34 8.01 -67.49
N TYR A 805 13.05 7.93 -67.75
CA TYR A 805 12.41 6.76 -68.37
C TYR A 805 11.15 7.17 -69.12
N ASP A 806 10.96 6.58 -70.32
CA ASP A 806 9.80 6.82 -71.18
C ASP A 806 9.51 5.59 -71.99
N ALA A 807 8.36 4.98 -71.86
CA ALA A 807 7.96 3.78 -72.56
C ALA A 807 6.45 3.59 -72.68
N ASN A 808 5.99 3.03 -73.81
CA ASN A 808 4.67 2.45 -73.90
C ASN A 808 4.72 1.04 -73.31
N THR A 809 3.94 0.81 -72.19
CA THR A 809 3.91 -0.48 -71.55
C THR A 809 2.48 -0.92 -71.28
N ALA A 810 2.21 -2.20 -71.44
CA ALA A 810 0.91 -2.82 -71.09
C ALA A 810 0.85 -3.40 -69.65
N THR A 811 1.96 -3.38 -68.92
CA THR A 811 2.09 -3.91 -67.58
C THR A 811 2.74 -2.91 -66.65
N ASP A 812 2.32 -2.85 -65.42
CA ASP A 812 2.95 -1.99 -64.41
C ASP A 812 4.32 -2.58 -64.06
N GLN A 813 5.37 -1.90 -64.47
CA GLN A 813 6.76 -2.18 -64.10
C GLN A 813 7.38 -0.97 -63.39
N SER A 814 6.58 -0.01 -62.97
CA SER A 814 7.04 1.23 -62.38
C SER A 814 7.95 0.99 -61.16
N ALA A 815 7.59 0.06 -60.28
CA ALA A 815 8.39 -0.29 -59.08
C ALA A 815 9.78 -0.83 -59.50
N THR A 816 9.82 -1.82 -60.39
CA THR A 816 11.08 -2.44 -60.90
C THR A 816 11.97 -1.44 -61.61
N ILE A 817 11.37 -0.46 -62.26
CA ILE A 817 12.13 0.58 -63.00
C ILE A 817 12.69 1.60 -62.01
N LEU A 818 11.91 2.03 -61.04
CA LEU A 818 12.35 2.93 -59.99
C LEU A 818 13.55 2.36 -59.20
N GLU A 819 13.56 1.07 -58.96
CA GLU A 819 14.68 0.37 -58.29
C GLU A 819 16.01 0.44 -59.04
N ARG A 820 15.99 0.76 -60.34
CA ARG A 820 17.19 0.87 -61.18
C ARG A 820 17.71 2.31 -61.35
N LEU A 821 16.93 3.30 -60.85
CA LEU A 821 17.33 4.70 -60.94
C LEU A 821 18.26 5.05 -59.75
N PRO A 822 19.12 6.07 -59.83
CA PRO A 822 19.87 6.59 -58.71
C PRO A 822 18.98 7.11 -57.59
N GLN A 823 19.51 7.19 -56.36
CA GLN A 823 18.77 7.82 -55.24
C GLN A 823 18.43 9.27 -55.61
N GLY A 824 17.16 9.64 -55.36
CA GLY A 824 16.67 10.97 -55.73
C GLY A 824 15.14 11.06 -55.71
N VAL A 825 14.63 12.24 -55.99
CA VAL A 825 13.20 12.49 -56.10
C VAL A 825 12.79 12.46 -57.55
N TYR A 826 11.73 11.74 -57.86
CA TYR A 826 11.22 11.55 -59.21
C TYR A 826 9.73 11.89 -59.27
N VAL A 827 9.27 12.32 -60.45
CA VAL A 827 7.85 12.44 -60.79
C VAL A 827 7.52 11.33 -61.77
N VAL A 828 6.58 10.46 -61.37
CA VAL A 828 6.11 9.35 -62.22
C VAL A 828 4.77 9.73 -62.81
N ASN A 829 4.72 9.79 -64.14
CA ASN A 829 3.51 10.05 -64.88
C ASN A 829 3.05 8.76 -65.56
N ILE A 830 1.88 8.29 -65.20
CA ILE A 830 1.28 7.07 -65.72
C ILE A 830 0.03 7.47 -66.52
N LEU A 831 0.07 7.35 -67.86
CA LEU A 831 -1.11 7.51 -68.66
C LEU A 831 -1.83 6.17 -68.79
N THR A 832 -3.07 6.14 -68.34
CA THR A 832 -3.95 5.00 -68.37
C THR A 832 -5.11 5.26 -69.35
N ASP A 833 -5.92 4.24 -69.55
CA ASP A 833 -7.18 4.36 -70.31
C ASP A 833 -8.25 5.25 -69.59
N LYS A 834 -8.03 5.55 -68.33
CA LYS A 834 -8.89 6.37 -67.51
C LYS A 834 -8.34 7.78 -67.21
N GLY A 835 -7.12 8.09 -67.72
CA GLY A 835 -6.50 9.39 -67.55
C GLY A 835 -5.04 9.36 -67.14
N LEU A 836 -4.46 10.53 -66.91
CA LEU A 836 -3.09 10.70 -66.44
C LEU A 836 -3.03 10.72 -64.90
N VAL A 837 -2.23 9.83 -64.36
CA VAL A 837 -1.88 9.81 -62.92
C VAL A 837 -0.45 10.28 -62.74
N THR A 838 -0.22 11.30 -61.96
CA THR A 838 1.11 11.86 -61.64
C THR A 838 1.43 11.70 -60.18
N LYS A 839 2.57 11.08 -59.85
CA LYS A 839 3.04 10.93 -58.49
C LYS A 839 4.49 11.37 -58.35
N LYS A 840 4.79 11.97 -57.21
CA LYS A 840 6.15 12.28 -56.77
C LYS A 840 6.64 11.13 -55.89
N VAL A 841 7.81 10.61 -56.25
CA VAL A 841 8.38 9.43 -55.61
C VAL A 841 9.81 9.72 -55.15
N CYS A 842 10.18 9.32 -53.98
CA CYS A 842 11.57 9.38 -53.51
C CYS A 842 12.17 7.97 -53.55
N ARG A 843 13.37 7.84 -54.08
CA ARG A 843 14.16 6.62 -54.07
C ARG A 843 15.33 6.73 -53.10
#